data_20e81f3ebc71f5d583855a4c6d358f8f
#
_entry.id   20e81f3ebc71f5d583855a4c6d358f8f
#
_cell.length_a   1.000
_cell.length_b   1.000
_cell.length_c   1.000
_cell.angle_alpha   90.00
_cell.angle_beta   90.00
_cell.angle_gamma   90.00
#
_symmetry.space_group_name_H-M   'P 1'
#
loop_
_entity.id
_entity.type
_entity.pdbx_description
1 polymer ?
#
loop_
_entity_poly.entity_id
_entity_poly.type
_entity_poly.pdbx_seq_one_letter_code
_entity_poly.pdbx_strand_id
1 'polypeptide(L)'
;MPRTFRVKGKQVSLTSVAAAERFVYSFAEATHLDAAALGGKGAGLVQMTAAGFPVPPGFVISTQACRVSKDGAVPEALWREIVQAVHQLEERTGCGFGKGPRPLLVSVRSGAPVSMPGMMDTVLNLGMNEETTVALAKATGGRYRFAAETFARFAHMFADIVLGGADESAADGASLDTVEDERSLRSAVRLVAEGVGASGTFPADPWAQLRQAVVAVFESWNSRRAIRYRDHHGIAHDLGTAVVVQQMVFGNLGSPSGTGVAFTRDPRDGSPKLFGEYLENGQGEDIVAGTHTPESLDDVGRRYPELIGQFHSLARSLENTYQDVLDIEFTVQEGVLYLLQVRPGKRTAEAAIRIAGDLYAEGLVDRETVLQRVTADHLRQVLRPRFLEEAVEAARAGGARLAVGTGASPGQVSGRIVFDPDRAEQMASGGDPVVLMRLFTSPRDLHGMLAARGIVTARGGSTSHAAVVARALNRPCIVGCESLDIDAERRMVRVADRELPEGALVSLDGTTGEVFEGALSTGALSTESVSHIGAILGLADDLSGCTVFNRVSTPDMAREAIAAGAHAIGTRIDETLAATEGFETLVDAVSAYKRGVTSADSNSNALAALEEVIAEALADVMRAVYPKPFAARVANLSSGVAGEAVSDFTDVAPSPAIWLPLGSPQLLRAQIRGLVRAKEATGYPDNVILMVGGINTEAEAIALRAACREAGSTKLRLGVAVRSPHGLLELPRIARHVEMAWIDYRSLCTAIYRYPDDLMLAQDAWKSYIADGFMPLDPADEVDEAIERLMPTLPAGAHACEFGVTFYGWEVSEKVVRFFTERGFRNFGVEMNGLAATRLLLGRQASQPGAFGPLA
;
A
#
# COMPACT_ATOMS: atom_id res chain seq x y z
N MET A 1 -3.96 36.64 37.22
CA MET A 1 -5.40 36.62 37.56
C MET A 1 -6.00 35.38 36.97
N PRO A 2 -6.57 34.47 37.75
CA PRO A 2 -7.14 33.23 37.26
C PRO A 2 -8.51 33.49 36.60
N ARG A 3 -8.71 32.93 35.41
CA ARG A 3 -10.00 32.93 34.70
C ARG A 3 -10.92 31.86 35.30
N THR A 4 -12.04 32.28 35.88
CA THR A 4 -13.13 31.42 36.37
C THR A 4 -14.19 31.29 35.29
N PHE A 5 -14.58 30.03 34.97
CA PHE A 5 -15.76 29.73 34.17
C PHE A 5 -16.84 29.15 35.06
N ARG A 6 -18.10 29.62 34.88
CA ARG A 6 -19.27 29.12 35.61
C ARG A 6 -20.05 28.15 34.76
N VAL A 7 -20.24 26.89 35.24
CA VAL A 7 -21.18 25.94 34.67
C VAL A 7 -22.08 25.43 35.78
N LYS A 8 -23.41 25.69 35.63
CA LYS A 8 -24.48 25.22 36.51
C LYS A 8 -24.26 25.37 38.02
N GLY A 9 -24.14 26.60 38.50
CA GLY A 9 -24.42 26.94 39.89
C GLY A 9 -23.47 26.39 40.98
N LYS A 10 -22.39 25.72 40.68
CA LYS A 10 -21.35 25.33 41.64
C LYS A 10 -20.01 25.95 41.25
N GLN A 11 -19.44 26.66 42.25
CA GLN A 11 -18.08 27.18 42.17
C GLN A 11 -17.09 26.05 42.44
N VAL A 12 -16.40 25.58 41.37
CA VAL A 12 -15.30 24.59 41.52
C VAL A 12 -14.01 25.41 41.51
N SER A 13 -13.37 25.52 42.66
CA SER A 13 -12.04 26.03 42.79
C SER A 13 -11.03 25.01 42.26
N LEU A 14 -10.45 25.25 41.10
CA LEU A 14 -9.31 24.50 40.58
C LEU A 14 -8.04 24.97 41.31
N THR A 15 -7.78 24.44 42.51
CA THR A 15 -6.42 24.28 43.00
C THR A 15 -5.82 23.08 42.26
N SER A 16 -5.33 23.27 41.06
CA SER A 16 -4.43 22.30 40.45
C SER A 16 -3.08 22.43 41.22
N VAL A 17 -2.83 21.51 42.13
CA VAL A 17 -1.46 21.08 42.35
C VAL A 17 -0.99 20.64 40.98
N ALA A 18 -0.04 21.37 40.39
CA ALA A 18 0.63 20.94 39.18
C ALA A 18 1.27 19.58 39.56
N ALA A 19 0.68 18.49 39.09
CA ALA A 19 1.32 17.20 39.10
C ALA A 19 2.65 17.41 38.36
N ALA A 20 3.78 17.17 39.00
CA ALA A 20 5.08 17.29 38.31
C ALA A 20 4.96 16.46 37.01
N GLU A 21 5.22 17.08 35.89
CA GLU A 21 5.18 16.39 34.59
C GLU A 21 6.13 15.21 34.67
N ARG A 22 5.59 14.01 34.55
CA ARG A 22 6.38 12.76 34.57
C ARG A 22 6.81 12.45 33.14
N PHE A 23 8.10 12.12 32.96
CA PHE A 23 8.68 11.84 31.64
C PHE A 23 9.10 10.38 31.48
N VAL A 24 9.25 9.62 32.55
CA VAL A 24 9.79 8.26 32.55
C VAL A 24 8.74 7.28 33.08
N TYR A 25 8.49 6.21 32.35
CA TYR A 25 7.44 5.24 32.62
C TYR A 25 7.96 3.80 32.47
N SER A 26 7.76 2.95 33.45
CA SER A 26 8.03 1.51 33.27
C SER A 26 7.03 0.90 32.28
N PHE A 27 7.40 -0.20 31.62
CA PHE A 27 6.48 -0.88 30.69
C PHE A 27 5.18 -1.34 31.37
N ALA A 28 5.21 -1.66 32.66
CA ALA A 28 4.03 -2.11 33.40
C ALA A 28 3.05 -0.96 33.76
N GLU A 29 3.55 0.28 33.88
CA GLU A 29 2.75 1.44 34.33
C GLU A 29 2.18 2.28 33.21
N ALA A 30 2.74 2.21 32.00
CA ALA A 30 2.46 3.11 30.89
C ALA A 30 1.23 2.75 30.04
N THR A 31 0.37 1.83 30.47
CA THR A 31 -0.76 1.29 29.69
C THR A 31 -1.83 2.33 29.30
N HIS A 32 -1.83 3.50 29.96
CA HIS A 32 -2.75 4.60 29.66
C HIS A 32 -2.20 5.62 28.65
N LEU A 33 -0.95 5.42 28.17
CA LEU A 33 -0.28 6.30 27.22
C LEU A 33 -0.26 5.67 25.82
N ASP A 34 -0.28 6.53 24.83
CA ASP A 34 -0.29 6.14 23.41
C ASP A 34 1.10 6.22 22.74
N ALA A 35 1.16 5.86 21.48
CA ALA A 35 2.38 5.94 20.68
C ALA A 35 2.87 7.38 20.45
N ALA A 36 2.02 8.40 20.59
CA ALA A 36 2.45 9.80 20.49
C ALA A 36 3.35 10.18 21.68
N ALA A 37 3.07 9.62 22.86
CA ALA A 37 3.85 9.85 24.09
C ALA A 37 5.03 8.87 24.23
N LEU A 38 4.80 7.57 23.95
CA LEU A 38 5.77 6.50 24.19
C LEU A 38 6.64 6.16 22.97
N GLY A 39 6.31 6.73 21.80
CA GLY A 39 6.83 6.25 20.53
C GLY A 39 6.30 4.87 20.15
N GLY A 40 6.41 4.48 18.88
CA GLY A 40 5.88 3.20 18.42
C GLY A 40 6.50 1.98 19.11
N LYS A 41 7.82 1.96 19.30
CA LYS A 41 8.52 0.87 20.03
C LYS A 41 8.09 0.78 21.49
N GLY A 42 8.07 1.92 22.20
CA GLY A 42 7.67 1.96 23.61
C GLY A 42 6.24 1.50 23.80
N ALA A 43 5.30 1.99 23.02
CA ALA A 43 3.90 1.58 23.07
C ALA A 43 3.73 0.07 22.84
N GLY A 44 4.40 -0.49 21.83
CA GLY A 44 4.38 -1.93 21.56
C GLY A 44 4.91 -2.78 22.75
N LEU A 45 6.03 -2.38 23.37
CA LEU A 45 6.58 -3.07 24.53
C LEU A 45 5.64 -3.00 25.76
N VAL A 46 5.00 -1.85 25.97
CA VAL A 46 3.99 -1.67 27.01
C VAL A 46 2.79 -2.58 26.78
N GLN A 47 2.25 -2.62 25.58
CA GLN A 47 1.10 -3.47 25.22
C GLN A 47 1.44 -4.96 25.39
N MET A 48 2.59 -5.40 24.89
CA MET A 48 3.05 -6.78 25.06
C MET A 48 3.24 -7.15 26.55
N THR A 49 3.83 -6.26 27.34
CA THR A 49 4.02 -6.47 28.78
C THR A 49 2.67 -6.58 29.50
N ALA A 50 1.71 -5.72 29.18
CA ALA A 50 0.36 -5.75 29.74
C ALA A 50 -0.41 -7.02 29.36
N ALA A 51 -0.19 -7.54 28.14
CA ALA A 51 -0.77 -8.80 27.68
C ALA A 51 -0.06 -10.05 28.23
N GLY A 52 1.01 -9.89 29.03
CA GLY A 52 1.73 -11.00 29.66
C GLY A 52 2.73 -11.72 28.75
N PHE A 53 3.10 -11.14 27.63
CA PHE A 53 4.11 -11.72 26.73
C PHE A 53 5.53 -11.64 27.34
N PRO A 54 6.45 -12.53 26.94
CA PRO A 54 7.81 -12.60 27.47
C PRO A 54 8.67 -11.44 26.93
N VAL A 55 8.51 -10.27 27.53
CA VAL A 55 9.25 -9.04 27.21
C VAL A 55 10.30 -8.79 28.30
N PRO A 56 11.59 -8.59 27.95
CA PRO A 56 12.57 -8.16 28.93
C PRO A 56 12.13 -6.85 29.56
N PRO A 57 12.22 -6.70 30.90
CA PRO A 57 11.77 -5.51 31.58
C PRO A 57 12.55 -4.26 31.18
N GLY A 58 11.89 -3.11 31.29
CA GLY A 58 12.45 -1.82 30.90
C GLY A 58 11.52 -0.66 31.19
N PHE A 59 11.91 0.50 30.71
CA PHE A 59 11.14 1.74 30.81
C PHE A 59 11.27 2.60 29.55
N VAL A 60 10.35 3.54 29.39
CA VAL A 60 10.33 4.50 28.29
C VAL A 60 10.52 5.91 28.81
N ILE A 61 11.42 6.67 28.21
CA ILE A 61 11.54 8.10 28.34
C ILE A 61 10.72 8.72 27.21
N SER A 62 9.69 9.49 27.53
CA SER A 62 8.66 9.94 26.58
C SER A 62 9.18 10.89 25.49
N THR A 63 8.42 11.02 24.40
CA THR A 63 8.72 12.01 23.35
C THR A 63 8.73 13.45 23.86
N GLN A 64 7.97 13.74 24.92
CA GLN A 64 7.97 15.03 25.60
C GLN A 64 9.33 15.33 26.24
N ALA A 65 10.01 14.31 26.78
CA ALA A 65 11.37 14.47 27.32
C ALA A 65 12.36 14.92 26.24
N CYS A 66 12.26 14.42 25.01
CA CYS A 66 13.06 14.88 23.87
C CYS A 66 12.85 16.37 23.59
N ARG A 67 11.62 16.83 23.65
CA ARG A 67 11.26 18.23 23.39
C ARG A 67 11.76 19.20 24.46
N VAL A 68 11.90 18.76 25.71
CA VAL A 68 12.43 19.58 26.80
C VAL A 68 13.96 19.49 26.94
N SER A 69 14.58 18.45 26.38
CA SER A 69 16.02 18.28 26.30
C SER A 69 16.55 19.07 25.10
N LYS A 70 17.19 20.20 25.38
CA LYS A 70 17.74 21.09 24.34
C LYS A 70 19.26 21.15 24.47
N ASP A 71 19.92 21.40 23.34
CA ASP A 71 21.36 21.70 23.24
C ASP A 71 22.24 20.62 23.89
N GLY A 72 21.89 19.32 23.72
CA GLY A 72 22.68 18.21 24.25
C GLY A 72 22.62 18.03 25.76
N ALA A 73 21.66 18.64 26.46
CA ALA A 73 21.52 18.56 27.90
C ALA A 73 20.23 17.84 28.34
N VAL A 74 20.38 16.83 29.17
CA VAL A 74 19.26 16.21 29.94
C VAL A 74 19.01 17.05 31.18
N PRO A 75 17.81 17.64 31.37
CA PRO A 75 17.45 18.38 32.56
C PRO A 75 17.63 17.53 33.85
N GLU A 76 18.08 18.14 34.93
CA GLU A 76 18.38 17.40 36.15
C GLU A 76 17.15 16.73 36.79
N ALA A 77 15.96 17.28 36.55
CA ALA A 77 14.70 16.66 36.98
C ALA A 77 14.43 15.36 36.20
N LEU A 78 14.60 15.37 34.88
CA LEU A 78 14.49 14.19 34.03
C LEU A 78 15.57 13.16 34.38
N TRP A 79 16.81 13.58 34.64
CA TRP A 79 17.88 12.67 35.02
C TRP A 79 17.56 11.92 36.31
N ARG A 80 16.97 12.59 37.30
CA ARG A 80 16.54 11.92 38.56
C ARG A 80 15.44 10.88 38.30
N GLU A 81 14.50 11.12 37.42
CA GLU A 81 13.50 10.12 37.04
C GLU A 81 14.15 8.90 36.35
N ILE A 82 15.14 9.12 35.47
CA ILE A 82 15.88 8.05 34.79
C ILE A 82 16.61 7.20 35.83
N VAL A 83 17.33 7.83 36.75
CA VAL A 83 18.06 7.12 37.85
C VAL A 83 17.10 6.29 38.69
N GLN A 84 15.95 6.85 39.06
CA GLN A 84 14.93 6.11 39.80
C GLN A 84 14.39 4.91 39.02
N ALA A 85 14.13 5.06 37.72
CA ALA A 85 13.66 3.98 36.84
C ALA A 85 14.69 2.86 36.70
N VAL A 86 15.99 3.20 36.61
CA VAL A 86 17.07 2.20 36.62
C VAL A 86 17.10 1.43 37.95
N HIS A 87 16.95 2.10 39.11
CA HIS A 87 16.89 1.39 40.42
C HIS A 87 15.67 0.47 40.51
N GLN A 88 14.51 0.86 39.99
CA GLN A 88 13.34 -0.03 39.90
C GLN A 88 13.62 -1.22 38.98
N LEU A 89 14.38 -1.01 37.91
CA LEU A 89 14.78 -2.09 37.00
C LEU A 89 15.77 -3.05 37.67
N GLU A 90 16.73 -2.54 38.47
CA GLU A 90 17.62 -3.34 39.31
C GLU A 90 16.82 -4.26 40.28
N GLU A 91 15.84 -3.68 40.99
CA GLU A 91 14.98 -4.43 41.94
C GLU A 91 14.21 -5.53 41.24
N ARG A 92 13.64 -5.24 40.06
CA ARG A 92 12.83 -6.17 39.28
C ARG A 92 13.64 -7.31 38.67
N THR A 93 14.88 -7.05 38.25
CA THR A 93 15.76 -8.04 37.62
C THR A 93 16.67 -8.79 38.57
N GLY A 94 16.90 -8.24 39.73
CA GLY A 94 17.91 -8.71 40.67
C GLY A 94 19.36 -8.55 40.17
N CYS A 95 19.56 -7.63 39.21
CA CYS A 95 20.85 -7.30 38.58
C CYS A 95 21.26 -5.87 38.97
N GLY A 96 22.58 -5.59 39.12
CA GLY A 96 23.07 -4.26 39.46
C GLY A 96 23.63 -3.48 38.28
N PHE A 97 23.19 -2.23 38.08
CA PHE A 97 23.71 -1.37 37.05
C PHE A 97 25.08 -0.80 37.43
N GLY A 98 26.09 -1.16 36.62
CA GLY A 98 27.47 -0.79 36.89
C GLY A 98 28.14 -1.45 38.08
N LYS A 99 27.50 -2.42 38.73
CA LYS A 99 27.98 -3.04 39.98
C LYS A 99 27.42 -4.45 40.19
N GLY A 100 28.01 -5.17 41.14
CA GLY A 100 27.50 -6.45 41.67
C GLY A 100 27.89 -7.66 40.80
N PRO A 101 27.61 -8.88 41.32
CA PRO A 101 28.03 -10.14 40.71
C PRO A 101 27.16 -10.50 39.45
N ARG A 102 26.00 -9.89 39.29
CA ARG A 102 25.10 -10.01 38.13
C ARG A 102 24.89 -8.62 37.58
N PRO A 103 25.67 -8.21 36.57
CA PRO A 103 25.55 -6.86 36.03
C PRO A 103 24.27 -6.69 35.23
N LEU A 104 23.57 -5.59 35.48
CA LEU A 104 22.45 -5.14 34.61
C LEU A 104 23.05 -4.43 33.41
N LEU A 105 22.90 -5.00 32.24
CA LEU A 105 23.19 -4.35 30.97
C LEU A 105 21.88 -3.95 30.26
N VAL A 106 21.88 -2.80 29.63
CA VAL A 106 20.68 -2.28 28.98
C VAL A 106 20.94 -1.88 27.53
N SER A 107 19.90 -1.98 26.72
CA SER A 107 19.83 -1.31 25.42
C SER A 107 19.17 0.06 25.57
N VAL A 108 19.66 1.06 24.82
CA VAL A 108 19.10 2.42 24.73
C VAL A 108 18.71 2.64 23.28
N ARG A 109 17.41 2.58 23.00
CA ARG A 109 16.87 2.55 21.63
C ARG A 109 15.94 3.71 21.38
N SER A 110 16.01 4.29 20.20
CA SER A 110 15.06 5.30 19.73
C SER A 110 13.66 4.70 19.47
N GLY A 111 12.63 5.49 19.72
CA GLY A 111 11.24 5.10 19.52
C GLY A 111 10.39 6.28 19.06
N ALA A 112 10.48 6.68 17.79
CA ALA A 112 9.62 7.74 17.25
C ALA A 112 8.15 7.27 17.15
N PRO A 113 7.16 8.19 17.19
CA PRO A 113 5.75 7.85 16.98
C PRO A 113 5.48 7.21 15.62
N VAL A 114 6.25 7.61 14.59
CA VAL A 114 6.22 7.04 13.25
C VAL A 114 7.50 6.22 13.02
N SER A 115 7.38 5.03 12.48
CA SER A 115 8.53 4.16 12.21
C SER A 115 9.43 4.77 11.13
N MET A 116 10.72 4.93 11.44
CA MET A 116 11.76 5.43 10.53
C MET A 116 12.94 4.44 10.54
N PRO A 117 12.87 3.34 9.77
CA PRO A 117 13.86 2.26 9.82
C PRO A 117 15.27 2.75 9.46
N GLY A 118 16.27 2.45 10.29
CA GLY A 118 17.68 2.81 10.06
C GLY A 118 18.02 4.31 10.17
N MET A 119 17.04 5.17 10.49
CA MET A 119 17.26 6.62 10.54
C MET A 119 17.75 7.13 11.88
N MET A 120 17.64 6.34 12.93
CA MET A 120 17.92 6.78 14.30
C MET A 120 18.76 5.74 15.05
N ASP A 121 19.49 6.21 16.05
CA ASP A 121 20.54 5.45 16.70
C ASP A 121 20.05 4.53 17.83
N THR A 122 20.84 3.48 18.11
CA THR A 122 20.63 2.47 19.14
C THR A 122 21.97 2.15 19.78
N VAL A 123 22.06 2.12 21.11
CA VAL A 123 23.25 1.66 21.85
C VAL A 123 22.88 0.40 22.61
N LEU A 124 23.61 -0.70 22.40
CA LEU A 124 23.43 -1.98 23.07
C LEU A 124 24.50 -2.22 24.12
N ASN A 125 24.24 -3.16 25.01
CA ASN A 125 25.17 -3.63 26.05
C ASN A 125 25.71 -2.50 26.97
N LEU A 126 24.95 -1.42 27.11
CA LEU A 126 25.33 -0.28 27.93
C LEU A 126 25.36 -0.67 29.44
N GLY A 127 26.34 -0.16 30.17
CA GLY A 127 26.58 -0.50 31.58
C GLY A 127 27.86 -1.32 31.79
N MET A 128 28.63 -1.55 30.71
CA MET A 128 29.89 -2.31 30.78
C MET A 128 31.06 -1.40 31.11
N ASN A 129 31.91 -1.91 32.00
CA ASN A 129 33.25 -1.43 32.31
C ASN A 129 34.12 -2.64 32.66
N GLU A 130 35.36 -2.46 33.07
CA GLU A 130 36.25 -3.58 33.40
C GLU A 130 35.65 -4.52 34.45
N GLU A 131 35.06 -3.98 35.52
CA GLU A 131 34.51 -4.77 36.65
C GLU A 131 33.22 -5.50 36.23
N THR A 132 32.30 -4.83 35.55
CA THR A 132 31.07 -5.44 35.10
C THR A 132 31.30 -6.47 33.99
N THR A 133 32.31 -6.31 33.15
CA THR A 133 32.71 -7.29 32.13
C THR A 133 33.22 -8.59 32.77
N VAL A 134 34.05 -8.47 33.81
CA VAL A 134 34.50 -9.63 34.60
C VAL A 134 33.31 -10.29 35.33
N ALA A 135 32.41 -9.50 35.89
CA ALA A 135 31.21 -10.02 36.55
C ALA A 135 30.30 -10.76 35.58
N LEU A 136 30.14 -10.24 34.35
CA LEU A 136 29.39 -10.88 33.26
C LEU A 136 29.99 -12.24 32.90
N ALA A 137 31.32 -12.33 32.71
CA ALA A 137 32.01 -13.58 32.43
C ALA A 137 31.74 -14.64 33.54
N LYS A 138 31.83 -14.23 34.79
CA LYS A 138 31.56 -15.12 35.93
C LYS A 138 30.09 -15.53 36.03
N ALA A 139 29.16 -14.60 35.81
CA ALA A 139 27.72 -14.84 35.84
C ALA A 139 27.25 -15.79 34.72
N THR A 140 27.98 -15.82 33.59
CA THR A 140 27.71 -16.70 32.45
C THR A 140 28.53 -17.99 32.49
N GLY A 141 29.03 -18.41 33.64
CA GLY A 141 29.73 -19.69 33.83
C GLY A 141 31.18 -19.70 33.33
N GLY A 142 31.87 -18.57 33.35
CA GLY A 142 33.26 -18.44 32.92
C GLY A 142 33.45 -18.22 31.42
N ARG A 143 32.45 -17.68 30.73
CA ARG A 143 32.54 -17.37 29.29
C ARG A 143 33.29 -16.05 29.06
N TYR A 144 34.63 -16.07 29.28
CA TYR A 144 35.47 -14.88 29.22
C TYR A 144 35.52 -14.26 27.81
N ARG A 145 35.60 -15.08 26.77
CA ARG A 145 35.57 -14.63 25.37
C ARG A 145 34.26 -13.91 25.05
N PHE A 146 33.12 -14.49 25.40
CA PHE A 146 31.81 -13.84 25.23
C PHE A 146 31.76 -12.45 25.87
N ALA A 147 32.27 -12.32 27.10
CA ALA A 147 32.26 -11.03 27.81
C ALA A 147 33.18 -10.01 27.09
N ALA A 148 34.35 -10.46 26.58
CA ALA A 148 35.26 -9.62 25.82
C ALA A 148 34.62 -9.11 24.51
N GLU A 149 34.02 -10.00 23.72
CA GLU A 149 33.34 -9.68 22.47
C GLU A 149 32.15 -8.73 22.71
N THR A 150 31.37 -8.95 23.79
CA THR A 150 30.25 -8.09 24.17
C THR A 150 30.73 -6.68 24.54
N PHE A 151 31.85 -6.58 25.29
CA PHE A 151 32.45 -5.29 25.62
C PHE A 151 32.99 -4.58 24.38
N ALA A 152 33.68 -5.27 23.50
CA ALA A 152 34.22 -4.68 22.27
C ALA A 152 33.11 -4.13 21.39
N ARG A 153 32.02 -4.89 21.15
CA ARG A 153 30.84 -4.42 20.40
C ARG A 153 30.24 -3.16 21.04
N PHE A 154 30.08 -3.16 22.36
CA PHE A 154 29.55 -1.98 23.07
C PHE A 154 30.47 -0.77 22.89
N ALA A 155 31.76 -0.94 23.06
CA ALA A 155 32.72 0.15 23.01
C ALA A 155 32.79 0.80 21.61
N HIS A 156 32.81 -0.02 20.55
CA HIS A 156 32.77 0.47 19.15
C HIS A 156 31.49 1.19 18.83
N MET A 157 30.33 0.59 19.17
CA MET A 157 29.03 1.21 18.96
C MET A 157 28.88 2.54 19.72
N PHE A 158 29.35 2.58 20.97
CA PHE A 158 29.33 3.80 21.77
C PHE A 158 30.25 4.88 21.17
N ALA A 159 31.42 4.51 20.68
CA ALA A 159 32.33 5.44 20.04
C ALA A 159 31.73 6.01 18.72
N ASP A 160 31.12 5.18 17.88
CA ASP A 160 30.51 5.61 16.63
C ASP A 160 29.31 6.54 16.87
N ILE A 161 28.40 6.16 17.77
CA ILE A 161 27.14 6.86 17.99
C ILE A 161 27.29 8.07 18.92
N VAL A 162 28.07 7.92 19.99
CA VAL A 162 28.10 8.91 21.07
C VAL A 162 29.31 9.83 20.99
N LEU A 163 30.49 9.28 20.59
CA LEU A 163 31.74 10.05 20.53
C LEU A 163 32.03 10.65 19.13
N GLY A 164 31.20 10.31 18.11
CA GLY A 164 31.23 10.94 16.78
C GLY A 164 32.21 10.32 15.78
N GLY A 165 32.61 9.07 15.96
CA GLY A 165 33.38 8.26 15.02
C GLY A 165 34.41 7.37 15.73
N ALA A 166 34.41 6.07 15.38
CA ALA A 166 35.49 5.14 15.73
C ALA A 166 36.46 5.07 14.55
N ASP A 167 37.75 5.01 14.85
CA ASP A 167 38.74 4.63 13.84
C ASP A 167 38.63 3.10 13.66
N GLU A 168 38.14 2.66 12.52
CA GLU A 168 37.99 1.21 12.22
C GLU A 168 39.32 0.46 12.30
N SER A 169 40.45 1.15 12.09
CA SER A 169 41.78 0.56 12.17
C SER A 169 42.27 0.24 13.58
N ALA A 170 41.65 0.82 14.62
CA ALA A 170 42.02 0.62 16.01
C ALA A 170 41.52 -0.72 16.60
N ALA A 171 40.60 -1.38 15.94
CA ALA A 171 39.96 -2.62 16.42
C ALA A 171 40.81 -3.88 16.18
N ASP A 172 41.71 -3.89 15.24
CA ASP A 172 42.51 -5.06 14.85
C ASP A 172 43.62 -5.44 15.84
N GLY A 173 43.86 -4.65 16.89
CA GLY A 173 44.98 -4.85 17.81
C GLY A 173 44.74 -5.87 18.95
N ALA A 174 43.51 -6.21 19.27
CA ALA A 174 43.21 -7.15 20.35
C ALA A 174 42.67 -8.48 19.82
N SER A 175 43.54 -9.51 19.80
CA SER A 175 43.04 -10.88 19.47
C SER A 175 42.13 -11.36 20.58
N LEU A 176 40.80 -11.21 20.41
CA LEU A 176 39.78 -11.66 21.39
C LEU A 176 39.71 -13.19 21.46
N ASP A 177 40.27 -13.91 20.49
CA ASP A 177 40.34 -15.38 20.45
C ASP A 177 41.17 -15.99 21.56
N THR A 178 42.06 -15.22 22.17
CA THR A 178 43.00 -15.66 23.22
C THR A 178 42.49 -15.37 24.64
N VAL A 179 41.25 -14.86 24.79
CA VAL A 179 40.71 -14.49 26.11
C VAL A 179 40.09 -15.70 26.81
N GLU A 180 40.86 -16.35 27.70
CA GLU A 180 40.44 -17.59 28.36
C GLU A 180 40.27 -17.43 29.91
N ASP A 181 40.78 -16.34 30.50
CA ASP A 181 40.73 -16.09 31.91
C ASP A 181 40.47 -14.61 32.27
N GLU A 182 40.30 -14.32 33.57
CA GLU A 182 40.03 -12.96 34.05
C GLU A 182 41.20 -12.00 33.74
N ARG A 183 42.43 -12.46 33.71
CA ARG A 183 43.61 -11.59 33.48
C ARG A 183 43.66 -11.15 32.01
N SER A 184 43.47 -12.09 31.09
CA SER A 184 43.41 -11.81 29.67
C SER A 184 42.18 -10.96 29.31
N LEU A 185 41.04 -11.21 29.97
CA LEU A 185 39.83 -10.39 29.80
C LEU A 185 40.08 -8.93 30.21
N ARG A 186 40.66 -8.67 31.41
CA ARG A 186 40.98 -7.30 31.86
C ARG A 186 41.93 -6.59 30.90
N SER A 187 42.90 -7.30 30.37
CA SER A 187 43.85 -6.75 29.40
C SER A 187 43.16 -6.37 28.11
N ALA A 188 42.27 -7.25 27.57
CA ALA A 188 41.50 -7.00 26.35
C ALA A 188 40.55 -5.80 26.51
N VAL A 189 39.83 -5.70 27.63
CA VAL A 189 38.94 -4.57 27.95
C VAL A 189 39.68 -3.24 27.93
N ARG A 190 40.88 -3.17 28.54
CA ARG A 190 41.68 -1.93 28.54
C ARG A 190 42.15 -1.55 27.14
N LEU A 191 42.67 -2.51 26.39
CA LEU A 191 43.15 -2.28 25.02
C LEU A 191 42.00 -1.76 24.11
N VAL A 192 40.80 -2.38 24.19
CA VAL A 192 39.65 -1.93 23.45
C VAL A 192 39.21 -0.52 23.86
N ALA A 193 39.14 -0.25 25.18
CA ALA A 193 38.74 1.07 25.70
C ALA A 193 39.73 2.18 25.29
N GLU A 194 41.05 1.88 25.29
CA GLU A 194 42.09 2.80 24.82
C GLU A 194 42.00 3.03 23.34
N GLY A 195 41.76 1.98 22.54
CA GLY A 195 41.62 2.05 21.07
C GLY A 195 40.49 2.92 20.61
N VAL A 196 39.30 2.71 21.16
CA VAL A 196 38.09 3.53 20.78
C VAL A 196 38.15 4.95 21.38
N GLY A 197 39.01 5.21 22.34
CA GLY A 197 39.21 6.52 22.96
C GLY A 197 39.95 7.54 22.08
N ALA A 198 40.45 7.18 20.92
CA ALA A 198 41.15 8.11 20.00
C ALA A 198 40.28 9.29 19.56
N SER A 199 38.95 9.13 19.51
CA SER A 199 37.97 10.20 19.15
C SER A 199 37.39 10.94 20.35
N GLY A 200 37.67 10.50 21.62
CA GLY A 200 37.16 11.06 22.86
C GLY A 200 37.37 10.09 24.04
N THR A 201 37.31 10.56 25.26
CA THR A 201 37.51 9.71 26.43
C THR A 201 36.31 8.77 26.62
N PHE A 202 36.53 7.47 26.45
CA PHE A 202 35.51 6.45 26.72
C PHE A 202 35.14 6.43 28.23
N PRO A 203 33.87 6.68 28.60
CA PRO A 203 33.48 6.79 30.02
C PRO A 203 33.47 5.43 30.70
N ALA A 204 34.27 5.29 31.77
CA ALA A 204 34.29 4.09 32.62
C ALA A 204 33.07 4.01 33.55
N ASP A 205 32.39 5.12 33.82
CA ASP A 205 31.17 5.17 34.66
C ASP A 205 29.92 4.85 33.83
N PRO A 206 29.18 3.76 34.15
CA PRO A 206 27.94 3.38 33.45
C PRO A 206 26.85 4.46 33.50
N TRP A 207 26.80 5.29 34.53
CA TRP A 207 25.83 6.38 34.60
C TRP A 207 26.15 7.51 33.60
N ALA A 208 27.44 7.80 33.44
CA ALA A 208 27.88 8.73 32.38
C ALA A 208 27.59 8.16 31.00
N GLN A 209 27.82 6.84 30.79
CA GLN A 209 27.46 6.16 29.51
C GLN A 209 25.97 6.31 29.23
N LEU A 210 25.07 6.04 30.20
CA LEU A 210 23.64 6.12 30.06
C LEU A 210 23.19 7.56 29.72
N ARG A 211 23.74 8.54 30.42
CA ARG A 211 23.40 9.97 30.18
C ARG A 211 23.77 10.40 28.77
N GLN A 212 24.97 10.05 28.33
CA GLN A 212 25.43 10.38 26.95
C GLN A 212 24.65 9.64 25.87
N ALA A 213 24.31 8.35 26.08
CA ALA A 213 23.53 7.57 25.13
C ALA A 213 22.09 8.12 24.97
N VAL A 214 21.45 8.55 26.07
CA VAL A 214 20.12 9.19 26.01
C VAL A 214 20.18 10.50 25.21
N VAL A 215 21.23 11.32 25.42
CA VAL A 215 21.45 12.54 24.63
C VAL A 215 21.62 12.21 23.15
N ALA A 216 22.51 11.29 22.83
CA ALA A 216 22.78 10.90 21.43
C ALA A 216 21.53 10.41 20.71
N VAL A 217 20.69 9.59 21.40
CA VAL A 217 19.41 9.14 20.83
C VAL A 217 18.44 10.31 20.60
N PHE A 218 18.36 11.30 21.50
CA PHE A 218 17.55 12.49 21.26
C PHE A 218 18.08 13.33 20.09
N GLU A 219 19.38 13.48 19.97
CA GLU A 219 20.03 14.24 18.89
C GLU A 219 19.89 13.55 17.52
N SER A 220 19.81 12.20 17.51
CA SER A 220 19.61 11.45 16.27
C SER A 220 18.31 11.80 15.54
N TRP A 221 17.30 12.31 16.25
CA TRP A 221 16.07 12.88 15.65
C TRP A 221 16.37 14.02 14.68
N ASN A 222 17.38 14.83 14.96
CA ASN A 222 17.78 15.99 14.16
C ASN A 222 18.97 15.68 13.22
N SER A 223 19.35 14.43 13.07
CA SER A 223 20.37 14.03 12.08
C SER A 223 19.90 14.34 10.65
N ARG A 224 20.85 14.60 9.74
CA ARG A 224 20.53 14.89 8.32
C ARG A 224 19.70 13.79 7.66
N ARG A 225 20.01 12.51 7.96
CA ARG A 225 19.27 11.36 7.42
C ARG A 225 17.82 11.33 7.92
N ALA A 226 17.59 11.58 9.22
CA ALA A 226 16.26 11.60 9.81
C ALA A 226 15.40 12.78 9.31
N ILE A 227 16.00 13.97 9.13
CA ILE A 227 15.32 15.14 8.55
C ILE A 227 14.87 14.84 7.11
N ARG A 228 15.78 14.37 6.23
CA ARG A 228 15.45 14.04 4.83
C ARG A 228 14.34 12.99 4.73
N TYR A 229 14.38 11.97 5.59
CA TYR A 229 13.34 10.95 5.63
C TYR A 229 11.99 11.55 5.97
N ARG A 230 11.93 12.44 6.98
CA ARG A 230 10.69 13.12 7.37
C ARG A 230 10.17 14.05 6.27
N ASP A 231 11.04 14.82 5.63
CA ASP A 231 10.67 15.68 4.50
C ASP A 231 10.02 14.87 3.37
N HIS A 232 10.64 13.74 3.00
CA HIS A 232 10.14 12.89 1.93
C HIS A 232 8.78 12.24 2.26
N HIS A 233 8.55 11.89 3.52
CA HIS A 233 7.32 11.21 3.97
C HIS A 233 6.27 12.15 4.57
N GLY A 234 6.48 13.46 4.56
CA GLY A 234 5.56 14.45 5.14
C GLY A 234 5.36 14.31 6.65
N ILE A 235 6.40 13.82 7.37
CA ILE A 235 6.35 13.61 8.82
C ILE A 235 6.73 14.94 9.53
N ALA A 236 5.89 15.36 10.48
CA ALA A 236 6.12 16.61 11.23
C ALA A 236 7.43 16.56 12.06
N HIS A 237 8.20 17.65 12.02
CA HIS A 237 9.50 17.74 12.70
C HIS A 237 9.41 17.87 14.21
N ASP A 238 8.29 18.31 14.75
CA ASP A 238 8.05 18.60 16.16
C ASP A 238 7.59 17.39 17.00
N LEU A 239 7.44 16.21 16.37
CA LEU A 239 7.01 15.01 17.08
C LEU A 239 8.02 14.52 18.11
N GLY A 240 9.33 14.65 17.86
CA GLY A 240 10.38 14.13 18.71
C GLY A 240 10.49 12.61 18.69
N THR A 241 11.41 12.07 19.49
CA THR A 241 11.57 10.65 19.70
C THR A 241 11.48 10.30 21.18
N ALA A 242 10.90 9.14 21.51
CA ALA A 242 11.05 8.51 22.82
C ALA A 242 12.37 7.72 22.89
N VAL A 243 12.83 7.42 24.09
CA VAL A 243 13.97 6.53 24.35
C VAL A 243 13.48 5.32 25.13
N VAL A 244 13.73 4.13 24.62
CA VAL A 244 13.45 2.86 25.28
C VAL A 244 14.73 2.36 25.94
N VAL A 245 14.71 2.19 27.27
CA VAL A 245 15.78 1.56 28.05
C VAL A 245 15.30 0.20 28.51
N GLN A 246 15.94 -0.87 28.05
CA GLN A 246 15.48 -2.25 28.26
C GLN A 246 16.62 -3.16 28.65
N GLN A 247 16.38 -4.09 29.60
CA GLN A 247 17.35 -5.11 29.94
C GLN A 247 17.81 -5.89 28.71
N MET A 248 19.12 -6.09 28.60
CA MET A 248 19.69 -6.95 27.57
C MET A 248 19.37 -8.42 27.81
N VAL A 249 19.07 -9.11 26.71
CA VAL A 249 19.06 -10.57 26.59
C VAL A 249 20.05 -10.96 25.51
N PHE A 250 20.73 -12.08 25.67
CA PHE A 250 21.90 -12.42 24.87
C PHE A 250 21.61 -13.60 23.93
N GLY A 251 21.53 -13.34 22.65
CA GLY A 251 21.45 -14.38 21.61
C GLY A 251 22.79 -15.03 21.29
N ASN A 252 23.90 -14.49 21.82
CA ASN A 252 25.25 -14.98 21.56
C ASN A 252 25.87 -15.72 22.76
N LEU A 253 25.03 -16.40 23.55
CA LEU A 253 25.48 -17.25 24.67
C LEU A 253 25.75 -18.72 24.30
N GLY A 254 25.91 -19.01 23.01
CA GLY A 254 26.04 -20.38 22.48
C GLY A 254 24.69 -21.08 22.33
N SER A 255 24.70 -22.21 21.62
CA SER A 255 23.53 -23.00 21.29
C SER A 255 22.67 -23.39 22.50
N PRO A 256 21.34 -23.22 22.51
CA PRO A 256 20.48 -22.79 21.39
C PRO A 256 20.13 -21.29 21.41
N SER A 257 21.02 -20.43 21.92
CA SER A 257 20.79 -18.98 21.92
C SER A 257 20.94 -18.41 20.52
N GLY A 258 20.17 -17.39 20.22
CA GLY A 258 20.17 -16.72 18.94
C GLY A 258 19.22 -15.52 18.91
N THR A 259 19.16 -14.87 17.79
CA THR A 259 18.24 -13.76 17.53
C THR A 259 17.55 -13.93 16.19
N GLY A 260 16.40 -13.31 16.00
CA GLY A 260 15.65 -13.51 14.79
C GLY A 260 14.58 -12.46 14.52
N VAL A 261 14.07 -12.52 13.33
CA VAL A 261 12.88 -11.80 12.90
C VAL A 261 11.89 -12.79 12.34
N ALA A 262 10.62 -12.65 12.73
CA ALA A 262 9.57 -13.55 12.26
C ALA A 262 8.27 -12.79 11.96
N PHE A 263 7.52 -13.34 11.03
CA PHE A 263 6.15 -12.96 10.75
C PHE A 263 5.21 -14.05 11.21
N THR A 264 4.08 -13.70 11.80
CA THR A 264 3.09 -14.67 12.24
C THR A 264 2.45 -15.44 11.08
N ARG A 265 2.44 -14.85 9.88
CA ARG A 265 2.09 -15.47 8.58
C ARG A 265 3.12 -15.06 7.53
N ASP A 266 3.19 -15.81 6.43
CA ASP A 266 4.11 -15.47 5.34
C ASP A 266 3.72 -14.12 4.71
N PRO A 267 4.57 -13.09 4.79
CA PRO A 267 4.24 -11.76 4.27
C PRO A 267 4.23 -11.69 2.73
N ARG A 268 4.66 -12.73 2.04
CA ARG A 268 4.77 -12.80 0.57
C ARG A 268 3.46 -13.21 -0.06
N ASP A 269 2.82 -14.27 0.45
CA ASP A 269 1.62 -14.89 -0.09
C ASP A 269 0.43 -14.94 0.89
N GLY A 270 0.66 -14.57 2.16
CA GLY A 270 -0.35 -14.55 3.21
C GLY A 270 -0.66 -15.90 3.83
N SER A 271 0.06 -16.98 3.48
CA SER A 271 -0.19 -18.31 4.03
C SER A 271 -0.05 -18.32 5.57
N PRO A 272 -0.91 -19.09 6.30
CA PRO A 272 -0.92 -19.13 7.76
C PRO A 272 0.26 -19.96 8.29
N LYS A 273 1.45 -19.62 7.83
CA LYS A 273 2.71 -20.27 8.19
C LYS A 273 3.64 -19.24 8.81
N LEU A 274 4.22 -19.60 9.96
CA LEU A 274 5.27 -18.81 10.59
C LEU A 274 6.43 -18.65 9.59
N PHE A 275 6.77 -17.42 9.26
CA PHE A 275 7.84 -17.09 8.32
C PHE A 275 8.91 -16.26 9.02
N GLY A 276 10.18 -16.59 8.85
CA GLY A 276 11.21 -15.79 9.47
C GLY A 276 12.59 -16.42 9.41
N GLU A 277 13.52 -15.72 10.00
CA GLU A 277 14.95 -16.00 9.99
C GLU A 277 15.50 -15.99 11.40
N TYR A 278 16.49 -16.84 11.65
CA TYR A 278 17.16 -16.99 12.92
C TYR A 278 18.67 -17.05 12.73
N LEU A 279 19.38 -16.28 13.50
CA LEU A 279 20.83 -16.32 13.56
C LEU A 279 21.25 -16.92 14.91
N GLU A 280 21.69 -18.17 14.89
CA GLU A 280 22.23 -18.82 16.07
C GLU A 280 23.52 -18.16 16.53
N ASN A 281 23.65 -17.96 17.80
CA ASN A 281 24.81 -17.30 18.44
C ASN A 281 25.07 -15.86 17.94
N GLY A 282 23.99 -15.12 17.55
CA GLY A 282 24.04 -13.73 17.08
C GLY A 282 23.31 -12.75 17.98
N GLN A 283 23.57 -11.46 17.82
CA GLN A 283 22.80 -10.36 18.37
C GLN A 283 21.93 -9.70 17.28
N GLY A 284 20.88 -8.96 17.69
CA GLY A 284 19.88 -8.42 16.76
C GLY A 284 20.45 -7.57 15.61
N GLU A 285 21.58 -6.89 15.84
CA GLU A 285 22.27 -6.09 14.82
C GLU A 285 22.90 -6.95 13.73
N ASP A 286 23.35 -8.14 14.03
CA ASP A 286 24.02 -9.04 13.08
C ASP A 286 23.06 -9.45 11.93
N ILE A 287 21.73 -9.54 12.21
CA ILE A 287 20.71 -9.79 11.20
C ILE A 287 20.39 -8.53 10.39
N VAL A 288 20.20 -7.40 11.07
CA VAL A 288 19.76 -6.15 10.42
C VAL A 288 20.87 -5.57 9.54
N ALA A 289 22.13 -5.71 9.95
CA ALA A 289 23.29 -5.27 9.17
C ALA A 289 23.53 -6.11 7.91
N GLY A 290 22.95 -7.33 7.82
CA GLY A 290 23.14 -8.20 6.66
C GLY A 290 24.54 -8.78 6.53
N THR A 291 25.31 -8.78 7.60
CA THR A 291 26.70 -9.27 7.61
C THR A 291 26.77 -10.80 7.68
N HIS A 292 25.71 -11.44 8.17
CA HIS A 292 25.58 -12.88 8.30
C HIS A 292 24.38 -13.38 7.50
N THR A 293 24.43 -14.63 7.03
CA THR A 293 23.29 -15.30 6.40
C THR A 293 22.53 -16.07 7.48
N PRO A 294 21.32 -15.64 7.87
CA PRO A 294 20.50 -16.33 8.86
C PRO A 294 19.90 -17.62 8.28
N GLU A 295 19.48 -18.52 9.14
CA GLU A 295 18.77 -19.73 8.77
C GLU A 295 17.25 -19.50 8.78
N SER A 296 16.50 -20.28 7.98
CA SER A 296 15.05 -20.24 8.03
C SER A 296 14.50 -20.82 9.34
N LEU A 297 13.35 -20.33 9.83
CA LEU A 297 12.68 -20.91 11.00
C LEU A 297 12.28 -22.38 10.78
N ASP A 298 12.07 -22.81 9.55
CA ASP A 298 11.81 -24.21 9.22
C ASP A 298 13.03 -25.10 9.50
N ASP A 299 14.24 -24.63 9.19
CA ASP A 299 15.49 -25.37 9.48
C ASP A 299 15.77 -25.40 10.98
N VAL A 300 15.54 -24.29 11.66
CA VAL A 300 15.63 -24.19 13.12
C VAL A 300 14.65 -25.16 13.79
N GLY A 301 13.43 -25.29 13.26
CA GLY A 301 12.41 -26.21 13.78
C GLY A 301 12.78 -27.68 13.70
N ARG A 302 13.64 -28.07 12.75
CA ARG A 302 14.18 -29.42 12.68
C ARG A 302 15.17 -29.72 13.80
N ARG A 303 15.90 -28.71 14.26
CA ARG A 303 16.89 -28.83 15.35
C ARG A 303 16.29 -28.58 16.74
N TYR A 304 15.38 -27.62 16.85
CA TYR A 304 14.76 -27.16 18.10
C TYR A 304 13.23 -27.14 18.01
N PRO A 305 12.55 -28.30 17.88
CA PRO A 305 11.10 -28.37 17.66
C PRO A 305 10.30 -27.75 18.81
N GLU A 306 10.80 -27.84 20.06
CA GLU A 306 10.13 -27.26 21.22
C GLU A 306 10.11 -25.73 21.17
N LEU A 307 11.19 -25.11 20.71
CA LEU A 307 11.30 -23.67 20.55
C LEU A 307 10.30 -23.17 19.50
N ILE A 308 10.22 -23.85 18.35
CA ILE A 308 9.28 -23.46 17.31
C ILE A 308 7.83 -23.73 17.73
N GLY A 309 7.56 -24.79 18.51
CA GLY A 309 6.25 -25.03 19.12
C GLY A 309 5.81 -23.89 20.06
N GLN A 310 6.71 -23.39 20.90
CA GLN A 310 6.46 -22.21 21.74
C GLN A 310 6.17 -20.98 20.86
N PHE A 311 6.94 -20.81 19.78
CA PHE A 311 6.79 -19.67 18.89
C PHE A 311 5.45 -19.68 18.15
N HIS A 312 4.99 -20.84 17.65
CA HIS A 312 3.65 -20.97 17.07
C HIS A 312 2.54 -20.58 18.04
N SER A 313 2.65 -21.03 19.29
CA SER A 313 1.66 -20.69 20.33
C SER A 313 1.65 -19.18 20.62
N LEU A 314 2.84 -18.58 20.69
CA LEU A 314 3.04 -17.16 20.90
C LEU A 314 2.49 -16.33 19.71
N ALA A 315 2.78 -16.73 18.47
CA ALA A 315 2.31 -16.07 17.26
C ALA A 315 0.78 -16.02 17.20
N ARG A 316 0.10 -17.13 17.50
CA ARG A 316 -1.37 -17.17 17.60
C ARG A 316 -1.91 -16.23 18.67
N SER A 317 -1.27 -16.21 19.86
CA SER A 317 -1.68 -15.31 20.95
C SER A 317 -1.51 -13.85 20.56
N LEU A 318 -0.45 -13.53 19.83
CA LEU A 318 -0.20 -12.19 19.29
C LEU A 318 -1.26 -11.81 18.23
N GLU A 319 -1.58 -12.68 17.27
CA GLU A 319 -2.63 -12.42 16.27
C GLU A 319 -4.00 -12.19 16.92
N ASN A 320 -4.34 -12.99 17.94
CA ASN A 320 -5.57 -12.81 18.72
C ASN A 320 -5.62 -11.47 19.45
N THR A 321 -4.48 -11.01 20.00
CA THR A 321 -4.39 -9.77 20.77
C THR A 321 -4.44 -8.54 19.86
N TYR A 322 -3.70 -8.58 18.76
CA TYR A 322 -3.56 -7.45 17.84
C TYR A 322 -4.53 -7.50 16.64
N GLN A 323 -5.19 -8.63 16.46
CA GLN A 323 -6.13 -8.89 15.36
C GLN A 323 -5.52 -8.64 13.97
N ASP A 324 -4.20 -8.80 13.83
CA ASP A 324 -3.46 -8.61 12.57
C ASP A 324 -2.23 -9.52 12.52
N VAL A 325 -1.65 -9.63 11.33
CA VAL A 325 -0.35 -10.27 11.12
C VAL A 325 0.77 -9.36 11.60
N LEU A 326 1.71 -9.94 12.31
CA LEU A 326 2.74 -9.21 13.03
C LEU A 326 4.13 -9.57 12.55
N ASP A 327 5.00 -8.57 12.53
CA ASP A 327 6.44 -8.63 12.38
C ASP A 327 7.06 -8.55 13.78
N ILE A 328 7.84 -9.56 14.13
CA ILE A 328 8.34 -9.83 15.49
C ILE A 328 9.84 -9.85 15.47
N GLU A 329 10.47 -8.99 16.28
CA GLU A 329 11.90 -9.09 16.61
C GLU A 329 12.02 -9.86 17.92
N PHE A 330 12.82 -10.93 17.94
CA PHE A 330 12.95 -11.80 19.08
C PHE A 330 14.40 -12.21 19.36
N THR A 331 14.66 -12.61 20.60
CA THR A 331 15.93 -13.23 21.00
C THR A 331 15.64 -14.46 21.85
N VAL A 332 16.37 -15.52 21.58
CA VAL A 332 16.40 -16.74 22.41
C VAL A 332 17.66 -16.72 23.23
N GLN A 333 17.51 -16.76 24.54
CA GLN A 333 18.63 -16.90 25.47
C GLN A 333 18.53 -18.23 26.21
N GLU A 334 19.45 -19.14 25.96
CA GLU A 334 19.51 -20.47 26.60
C GLU A 334 18.17 -21.22 26.54
N GLY A 335 17.49 -21.17 25.38
CA GLY A 335 16.21 -21.82 25.12
C GLY A 335 14.96 -21.05 25.57
N VAL A 336 15.11 -19.87 26.18
CA VAL A 336 14.01 -19.00 26.57
C VAL A 336 13.79 -17.92 25.48
N LEU A 337 12.57 -17.85 24.95
CA LEU A 337 12.17 -16.89 23.93
C LEU A 337 11.75 -15.56 24.57
N TYR A 338 12.29 -14.45 24.07
CA TYR A 338 11.96 -13.09 24.43
C TYR A 338 11.54 -12.26 23.24
N LEU A 339 10.48 -11.47 23.39
CA LEU A 339 10.03 -10.51 22.38
C LEU A 339 10.70 -9.15 22.61
N LEU A 340 11.36 -8.63 21.61
CA LEU A 340 12.05 -7.33 21.67
C LEU A 340 11.24 -6.22 20.99
N GLN A 341 10.45 -6.54 19.97
CA GLN A 341 9.58 -5.63 19.29
C GLN A 341 8.50 -6.39 18.53
N VAL A 342 7.30 -5.82 18.47
CA VAL A 342 6.20 -6.28 17.62
C VAL A 342 5.63 -5.07 16.87
N ARG A 343 5.35 -5.26 15.60
CA ARG A 343 4.72 -4.23 14.74
C ARG A 343 3.81 -4.89 13.72
N PRO A 344 2.83 -4.16 13.13
CA PRO A 344 2.05 -4.68 12.02
C PRO A 344 2.95 -5.15 10.88
N GLY A 345 2.77 -6.39 10.42
CA GLY A 345 3.58 -7.00 9.39
C GLY A 345 3.41 -6.29 8.05
N LYS A 346 4.50 -5.73 7.52
CA LYS A 346 4.53 -5.24 6.14
C LYS A 346 4.41 -6.43 5.21
N ARG A 347 3.47 -6.38 4.30
CA ARG A 347 3.06 -7.49 3.46
C ARG A 347 2.75 -7.00 2.05
N THR A 348 2.72 -7.92 1.14
CA THR A 348 2.40 -7.66 -0.26
C THR A 348 0.92 -7.45 -0.45
N ALA A 349 0.53 -6.97 -1.62
CA ALA A 349 -0.86 -6.82 -1.98
C ALA A 349 -1.61 -8.17 -1.95
N GLU A 350 -0.99 -9.23 -2.44
CA GLU A 350 -1.57 -10.57 -2.44
C GLU A 350 -1.76 -11.11 -1.02
N ALA A 351 -0.71 -11.02 -0.21
CA ALA A 351 -0.77 -11.39 1.19
C ALA A 351 -1.79 -10.56 1.97
N ALA A 352 -1.91 -9.25 1.71
CA ALA A 352 -2.88 -8.39 2.37
C ALA A 352 -4.33 -8.83 2.11
N ILE A 353 -4.64 -9.19 0.86
CA ILE A 353 -5.96 -9.70 0.46
C ILE A 353 -6.26 -11.03 1.14
N ARG A 354 -5.34 -12.00 1.04
CA ARG A 354 -5.50 -13.33 1.65
C ARG A 354 -5.64 -13.23 3.16
N ILE A 355 -4.71 -12.56 3.85
CA ILE A 355 -4.71 -12.41 5.31
C ILE A 355 -6.01 -11.77 5.80
N ALA A 356 -6.50 -10.72 5.13
CA ALA A 356 -7.75 -10.08 5.52
C ALA A 356 -8.94 -11.05 5.42
N GLY A 357 -9.00 -11.85 4.37
CA GLY A 357 -10.02 -12.89 4.18
C GLY A 357 -9.91 -14.01 5.23
N ASP A 358 -8.69 -14.51 5.49
CA ASP A 358 -8.45 -15.59 6.44
C ASP A 358 -8.80 -15.15 7.88
N LEU A 359 -8.35 -13.95 8.31
CA LEU A 359 -8.68 -13.41 9.64
C LEU A 359 -10.20 -13.22 9.84
N TYR A 360 -10.93 -12.87 8.78
CA TYR A 360 -12.38 -12.82 8.81
C TYR A 360 -13.00 -14.20 8.95
N ALA A 361 -12.55 -15.17 8.15
CA ALA A 361 -13.03 -16.55 8.21
C ALA A 361 -12.75 -17.22 9.58
N GLU A 362 -11.63 -16.85 10.22
CA GLU A 362 -11.26 -17.28 11.57
C GLU A 362 -12.04 -16.53 12.68
N GLY A 363 -12.84 -15.53 12.35
CA GLY A 363 -13.64 -14.74 13.28
C GLY A 363 -12.82 -13.75 14.13
N LEU A 364 -11.59 -13.43 13.72
CA LEU A 364 -10.70 -12.49 14.43
C LEU A 364 -11.03 -11.03 14.09
N VAL A 365 -11.56 -10.77 12.91
CA VAL A 365 -11.95 -9.42 12.47
C VAL A 365 -13.36 -9.44 11.86
N ASP A 366 -14.05 -8.30 11.88
CA ASP A 366 -15.33 -8.12 11.20
C ASP A 366 -15.14 -7.74 9.72
N ARG A 367 -16.22 -7.76 8.95
CA ARG A 367 -16.21 -7.45 7.52
C ARG A 367 -15.81 -6.01 7.25
N GLU A 368 -16.16 -5.08 8.13
CA GLU A 368 -15.81 -3.67 8.06
C GLU A 368 -14.29 -3.50 8.15
N THR A 369 -13.65 -4.19 9.08
CA THR A 369 -12.18 -4.22 9.24
C THR A 369 -11.50 -4.80 8.00
N VAL A 370 -12.02 -5.88 7.41
CA VAL A 370 -11.50 -6.46 6.16
C VAL A 370 -11.46 -5.41 5.07
N LEU A 371 -12.58 -4.71 4.83
CA LEU A 371 -12.68 -3.71 3.79
C LEU A 371 -11.77 -2.50 4.05
N GLN A 372 -11.54 -2.12 5.30
CA GLN A 372 -10.61 -1.04 5.63
C GLN A 372 -9.15 -1.41 5.39
N ARG A 373 -8.77 -2.68 5.56
CA ARG A 373 -7.40 -3.17 5.38
C ARG A 373 -7.01 -3.41 3.93
N VAL A 374 -7.96 -3.82 3.09
CA VAL A 374 -7.71 -4.01 1.65
C VAL A 374 -7.92 -2.70 0.92
N THR A 375 -6.95 -2.29 0.12
CA THR A 375 -7.00 -1.04 -0.63
C THR A 375 -7.24 -1.29 -2.13
N ALA A 376 -7.72 -0.28 -2.85
CA ALA A 376 -7.83 -0.34 -4.30
C ALA A 376 -6.46 -0.60 -4.96
N ASP A 377 -5.38 -0.09 -4.37
CA ASP A 377 -4.02 -0.34 -4.86
C ASP A 377 -3.61 -1.81 -4.72
N HIS A 378 -3.98 -2.49 -3.63
CA HIS A 378 -3.78 -3.92 -3.49
C HIS A 378 -4.45 -4.68 -4.64
N LEU A 379 -5.71 -4.37 -4.96
CA LEU A 379 -6.42 -4.99 -6.08
C LEU A 379 -5.74 -4.72 -7.42
N ARG A 380 -5.38 -3.44 -7.69
CA ARG A 380 -4.70 -3.07 -8.94
C ARG A 380 -3.38 -3.83 -9.12
N GLN A 381 -2.62 -4.01 -8.05
CA GLN A 381 -1.34 -4.73 -8.11
C GLN A 381 -1.53 -6.21 -8.37
N VAL A 382 -2.50 -6.85 -7.71
CA VAL A 382 -2.77 -8.27 -7.88
C VAL A 382 -3.41 -8.57 -9.24
N LEU A 383 -4.26 -7.66 -9.75
CA LEU A 383 -4.92 -7.80 -11.05
C LEU A 383 -3.99 -7.51 -12.25
N ARG A 384 -2.74 -7.08 -12.03
CA ARG A 384 -1.76 -6.89 -13.12
C ARG A 384 -1.39 -8.23 -13.76
N PRO A 385 -1.13 -8.23 -15.08
CA PRO A 385 -0.67 -9.44 -15.78
C PRO A 385 0.59 -10.04 -15.14
N ARG A 386 0.66 -11.37 -15.06
CA ARG A 386 1.81 -12.16 -14.57
C ARG A 386 2.52 -12.84 -15.73
N PHE A 387 3.76 -13.28 -15.53
CA PHE A 387 4.46 -14.08 -16.54
C PHE A 387 3.69 -15.35 -16.85
N LEU A 388 3.57 -15.70 -18.14
CA LEU A 388 3.02 -16.94 -18.56
C LEU A 388 3.89 -18.10 -18.06
N GLU A 389 3.29 -19.12 -17.48
CA GLU A 389 4.01 -20.29 -16.95
C GLU A 389 4.85 -20.98 -18.02
N GLU A 390 4.30 -21.10 -19.24
CA GLU A 390 5.00 -21.60 -20.41
C GLU A 390 6.26 -20.76 -20.77
N ALA A 391 6.19 -19.42 -20.62
CA ALA A 391 7.34 -18.55 -20.87
C ALA A 391 8.42 -18.72 -19.81
N VAL A 392 8.03 -18.92 -18.54
CA VAL A 392 8.95 -19.19 -17.43
C VAL A 392 9.60 -20.56 -17.60
N GLU A 393 8.85 -21.60 -17.93
CA GLU A 393 9.37 -22.93 -18.18
C GLU A 393 10.32 -22.97 -19.38
N ALA A 394 9.95 -22.32 -20.49
CA ALA A 394 10.81 -22.17 -21.66
C ALA A 394 12.12 -21.45 -21.30
N ALA A 395 12.06 -20.38 -20.49
CA ALA A 395 13.24 -19.67 -20.02
C ALA A 395 14.12 -20.54 -19.12
N ARG A 396 13.55 -21.34 -18.23
CA ARG A 396 14.29 -22.32 -17.41
C ARG A 396 14.96 -23.39 -18.28
N ALA A 397 14.22 -24.00 -19.19
CA ALA A 397 14.73 -25.04 -20.10
C ALA A 397 15.78 -24.50 -21.09
N GLY A 398 15.59 -23.26 -21.59
CA GLY A 398 16.52 -22.57 -22.47
C GLY A 398 17.78 -22.04 -21.78
N GLY A 399 17.90 -22.19 -20.46
CA GLY A 399 19.03 -21.71 -19.67
C GLY A 399 19.07 -20.20 -19.51
N ALA A 400 17.95 -19.49 -19.71
CA ALA A 400 17.89 -18.03 -19.52
C ALA A 400 17.84 -17.61 -18.04
N ARG A 401 17.70 -18.56 -17.11
CA ARG A 401 17.76 -18.27 -15.67
C ARG A 401 19.17 -17.86 -15.28
N LEU A 402 19.31 -16.63 -14.78
CA LEU A 402 20.57 -16.05 -14.36
C LEU A 402 20.90 -16.40 -12.90
N ALA A 403 19.94 -16.19 -12.01
CA ALA A 403 20.15 -16.35 -10.58
C ALA A 403 18.88 -16.83 -9.88
N VAL A 404 19.09 -17.39 -8.68
CA VAL A 404 18.03 -17.70 -7.73
C VAL A 404 18.46 -17.11 -6.39
N GLY A 405 17.56 -16.37 -5.77
CA GLY A 405 17.71 -15.81 -4.43
C GLY A 405 16.45 -16.01 -3.61
N THR A 406 16.35 -15.34 -2.49
CA THR A 406 15.12 -15.30 -1.69
C THR A 406 14.15 -14.29 -2.28
N GLY A 407 12.96 -14.73 -2.69
CA GLY A 407 11.87 -13.83 -3.05
C GLY A 407 11.41 -13.06 -1.82
N ALA A 408 11.77 -11.80 -1.73
CA ALA A 408 11.53 -10.97 -0.54
C ALA A 408 10.30 -10.08 -0.67
N SER A 409 9.92 -9.71 -1.87
CA SER A 409 8.69 -9.00 -2.21
C SER A 409 8.18 -9.53 -3.55
N PRO A 410 7.01 -10.16 -3.58
CA PRO A 410 6.53 -10.82 -4.79
C PRO A 410 6.10 -9.83 -5.86
N GLY A 411 5.80 -10.41 -7.02
CA GLY A 411 5.45 -9.72 -8.24
C GLY A 411 6.45 -10.03 -9.33
N GLN A 412 6.02 -9.78 -10.56
CA GLN A 412 6.79 -10.13 -11.74
C GLN A 412 6.97 -8.88 -12.60
N VAL A 413 8.20 -8.63 -13.01
CA VAL A 413 8.55 -7.42 -13.76
C VAL A 413 9.71 -7.67 -14.69
N SER A 414 9.65 -7.08 -15.87
CA SER A 414 10.79 -6.99 -16.79
C SER A 414 11.27 -5.53 -16.84
N GLY A 415 12.60 -5.36 -16.90
CA GLY A 415 13.22 -4.04 -16.97
C GLY A 415 14.70 -4.10 -17.30
N ARG A 416 15.31 -2.92 -17.49
CA ARG A 416 16.73 -2.76 -17.77
C ARG A 416 17.56 -2.74 -16.49
N ILE A 417 18.64 -3.48 -16.45
CA ILE A 417 19.58 -3.49 -15.32
C ILE A 417 20.19 -2.10 -15.13
N VAL A 418 20.19 -1.62 -13.88
CA VAL A 418 20.92 -0.43 -13.46
C VAL A 418 21.60 -0.72 -12.12
N PHE A 419 22.86 -0.31 -11.97
CA PHE A 419 23.66 -0.60 -10.77
C PHE A 419 23.78 0.59 -9.83
N ASP A 420 23.47 1.79 -10.29
CA ASP A 420 23.59 3.04 -9.54
C ASP A 420 22.22 3.66 -9.29
N PRO A 421 21.88 4.05 -8.03
CA PRO A 421 20.59 4.60 -7.68
C PRO A 421 20.23 5.93 -8.39
N ASP A 422 21.21 6.84 -8.58
CA ASP A 422 20.99 8.12 -9.26
C ASP A 422 20.66 7.89 -10.75
N ARG A 423 21.34 6.91 -11.37
CA ARG A 423 21.07 6.52 -12.75
C ARG A 423 19.74 5.80 -12.90
N ALA A 424 19.33 5.00 -11.90
CA ALA A 424 18.03 4.36 -11.91
C ALA A 424 16.90 5.42 -11.92
N GLU A 425 17.04 6.48 -11.14
CA GLU A 425 16.12 7.61 -11.14
C GLU A 425 16.13 8.35 -12.49
N GLN A 426 17.30 8.60 -13.05
CA GLN A 426 17.45 9.27 -14.35
C GLN A 426 16.81 8.49 -15.49
N MET A 427 17.07 7.17 -15.60
CA MET A 427 16.55 6.33 -16.68
C MET A 427 15.02 6.14 -16.54
N ALA A 428 14.53 5.95 -15.30
CA ALA A 428 13.10 5.84 -15.04
C ALA A 428 12.34 7.13 -15.38
N SER A 429 12.93 8.30 -15.11
CA SER A 429 12.38 9.60 -15.52
C SER A 429 12.32 9.76 -17.04
N GLY A 430 13.21 9.08 -17.78
CA GLY A 430 13.17 8.96 -19.24
C GLY A 430 12.14 7.98 -19.80
N GLY A 431 11.38 7.29 -18.91
CA GLY A 431 10.34 6.31 -19.27
C GLY A 431 10.83 4.85 -19.38
N ASP A 432 12.11 4.58 -19.18
CA ASP A 432 12.65 3.22 -19.22
C ASP A 432 12.19 2.42 -17.98
N PRO A 433 11.72 1.16 -18.14
CA PRO A 433 11.49 0.27 -17.00
C PRO A 433 12.85 -0.21 -16.48
N VAL A 434 13.22 0.17 -15.25
CA VAL A 434 14.51 -0.16 -14.66
C VAL A 434 14.40 -1.21 -13.55
N VAL A 435 15.41 -2.06 -13.44
CA VAL A 435 15.66 -3.00 -12.36
C VAL A 435 16.95 -2.57 -11.67
N LEU A 436 16.83 -2.17 -10.41
CA LEU A 436 18.00 -1.81 -9.60
C LEU A 436 18.67 -3.07 -9.08
N MET A 437 19.94 -3.27 -9.45
CA MET A 437 20.72 -4.45 -9.07
C MET A 437 21.94 -4.00 -8.25
N ARG A 438 22.03 -4.46 -7.00
CA ARG A 438 23.05 -4.01 -6.04
C ARG A 438 23.69 -5.19 -5.33
N LEU A 439 24.89 -4.99 -4.77
CA LEU A 439 25.49 -5.97 -3.86
C LEU A 439 24.60 -6.10 -2.60
N PHE A 440 24.24 -4.99 -2.00
CA PHE A 440 23.24 -4.80 -0.94
C PHE A 440 22.69 -3.39 -1.08
N THR A 441 21.54 -3.09 -0.45
CA THR A 441 21.01 -1.71 -0.42
C THR A 441 21.13 -1.11 0.97
N SER A 442 21.28 0.20 1.01
CA SER A 442 21.33 1.03 2.20
C SER A 442 20.25 2.11 2.15
N PRO A 443 19.96 2.83 3.25
CA PRO A 443 19.03 3.96 3.23
C PRO A 443 19.40 5.07 2.22
N ARG A 444 20.65 5.12 1.76
CA ARG A 444 21.11 6.07 0.73
C ARG A 444 20.61 5.74 -0.66
N ASP A 445 20.23 4.48 -0.89
CA ASP A 445 19.77 3.99 -2.21
C ASP A 445 18.25 4.18 -2.41
N LEU A 446 17.54 4.76 -1.44
CA LEU A 446 16.07 4.85 -1.42
C LEU A 446 15.47 5.49 -2.68
N HIS A 447 16.05 6.57 -3.20
CA HIS A 447 15.57 7.26 -4.40
C HIS A 447 15.62 6.36 -5.64
N GLY A 448 16.70 5.58 -5.82
CA GLY A 448 16.82 4.60 -6.89
C GLY A 448 15.84 3.42 -6.72
N MET A 449 15.59 3.00 -5.47
CA MET A 449 14.61 1.95 -5.17
C MET A 449 13.16 2.43 -5.45
N LEU A 450 12.86 3.72 -5.22
CA LEU A 450 11.59 4.34 -5.55
C LEU A 450 11.36 4.39 -7.07
N ALA A 451 12.39 4.70 -7.84
CA ALA A 451 12.33 4.80 -9.28
C ALA A 451 12.29 3.42 -9.98
N ALA A 452 12.91 2.39 -9.39
CA ALA A 452 13.01 1.06 -9.97
C ALA A 452 11.65 0.34 -9.98
N ARG A 453 11.37 -0.45 -11.03
CA ARG A 453 10.24 -1.38 -11.10
C ARG A 453 10.48 -2.68 -10.35
N GLY A 454 11.75 -3.07 -10.15
CA GLY A 454 12.14 -4.24 -9.40
C GLY A 454 13.53 -4.09 -8.80
N ILE A 455 13.84 -4.85 -7.76
CA ILE A 455 15.08 -4.75 -6.98
C ILE A 455 15.69 -6.14 -6.85
N VAL A 456 17.00 -6.24 -7.09
CA VAL A 456 17.80 -7.46 -6.88
C VAL A 456 19.02 -7.13 -6.06
N THR A 457 19.30 -7.94 -5.03
CA THR A 457 20.57 -7.83 -4.30
C THR A 457 21.30 -9.16 -4.26
N ALA A 458 22.64 -9.09 -4.39
CA ALA A 458 23.49 -10.27 -4.29
C ALA A 458 23.59 -10.77 -2.86
N ARG A 459 23.47 -9.90 -1.87
CA ARG A 459 23.53 -10.23 -0.43
C ARG A 459 22.28 -9.73 0.31
N GLY A 460 22.05 -10.29 1.49
CA GLY A 460 20.94 -9.95 2.39
C GLY A 460 19.84 -10.99 2.39
N GLY A 461 19.10 -11.06 3.47
CA GLY A 461 17.95 -11.95 3.65
C GLY A 461 16.59 -11.25 3.47
N SER A 462 15.50 -11.96 3.72
CA SER A 462 14.11 -11.46 3.58
C SER A 462 13.78 -10.33 4.57
N THR A 463 14.60 -10.07 5.56
CA THR A 463 14.46 -9.00 6.54
C THR A 463 15.43 -7.83 6.30
N SER A 464 16.29 -7.91 5.27
CA SER A 464 17.25 -6.87 4.91
C SER A 464 16.55 -5.55 4.52
N HIS A 465 17.32 -4.46 4.48
CA HIS A 465 16.83 -3.14 4.05
C HIS A 465 16.15 -3.20 2.67
N ALA A 466 16.77 -3.91 1.70
CA ALA A 466 16.18 -4.10 0.37
C ALA A 466 14.78 -4.72 0.46
N ALA A 467 14.64 -5.80 1.23
CA ALA A 467 13.40 -6.54 1.37
C ALA A 467 12.30 -5.72 2.07
N VAL A 468 12.65 -5.03 3.16
CA VAL A 468 11.68 -4.21 3.93
C VAL A 468 11.18 -3.02 3.10
N VAL A 469 12.07 -2.31 2.44
CA VAL A 469 11.71 -1.15 1.61
C VAL A 469 10.94 -1.60 0.38
N ALA A 470 11.37 -2.66 -0.31
CA ALA A 470 10.67 -3.16 -1.49
C ALA A 470 9.21 -3.56 -1.18
N ARG A 471 8.96 -4.25 -0.05
CA ARG A 471 7.59 -4.55 0.41
C ARG A 471 6.80 -3.28 0.70
N ALA A 472 7.41 -2.28 1.35
CA ALA A 472 6.76 -1.01 1.62
C ALA A 472 6.38 -0.25 0.34
N LEU A 473 7.19 -0.40 -0.71
CA LEU A 473 6.99 0.22 -2.03
C LEU A 473 6.17 -0.67 -2.99
N ASN A 474 5.79 -1.88 -2.56
CA ASN A 474 5.16 -2.90 -3.42
C ASN A 474 5.95 -3.14 -4.72
N ARG A 475 7.27 -3.24 -4.62
CA ARG A 475 8.17 -3.54 -5.75
C ARG A 475 8.64 -4.99 -5.67
N PRO A 476 8.62 -5.76 -6.75
CA PRO A 476 9.23 -7.07 -6.79
C PRO A 476 10.67 -7.01 -6.33
N CYS A 477 11.05 -7.90 -5.40
CA CYS A 477 12.39 -7.89 -4.83
C CYS A 477 12.92 -9.30 -4.62
N ILE A 478 14.17 -9.50 -5.03
CA ILE A 478 14.92 -10.73 -4.81
C ILE A 478 16.20 -10.36 -4.07
N VAL A 479 16.47 -11.05 -2.98
CA VAL A 479 17.67 -10.81 -2.16
C VAL A 479 18.50 -12.09 -2.02
N GLY A 480 19.79 -11.94 -1.70
CA GLY A 480 20.67 -13.08 -1.51
C GLY A 480 20.96 -13.87 -2.79
N CYS A 481 21.01 -13.20 -3.93
CA CYS A 481 21.44 -13.80 -5.21
C CYS A 481 22.96 -13.93 -5.24
N GLU A 482 23.55 -14.80 -4.43
CA GLU A 482 25.01 -14.94 -4.26
C GLU A 482 25.76 -15.30 -5.54
N SER A 483 25.07 -15.85 -6.56
CA SER A 483 25.63 -16.13 -7.87
C SER A 483 25.88 -14.89 -8.74
N LEU A 484 25.38 -13.71 -8.34
CA LEU A 484 25.56 -12.46 -9.06
C LEU A 484 26.84 -11.76 -8.58
N ASP A 485 27.87 -11.71 -9.43
CA ASP A 485 29.07 -10.90 -9.22
C ASP A 485 28.83 -9.51 -9.84
N ILE A 486 28.47 -8.54 -9.00
CA ILE A 486 28.08 -7.20 -9.42
C ILE A 486 29.27 -6.25 -9.34
N ASP A 487 29.73 -5.80 -10.49
CA ASP A 487 30.77 -4.76 -10.64
C ASP A 487 30.08 -3.42 -11.03
N ALA A 488 29.73 -2.64 -10.02
CA ALA A 488 29.05 -1.35 -10.20
C ALA A 488 29.94 -0.30 -10.88
N GLU A 489 31.28 -0.37 -10.74
CA GLU A 489 32.22 0.56 -11.37
C GLU A 489 32.33 0.30 -12.89
N ARG A 490 32.38 -0.96 -13.28
CA ARG A 490 32.39 -1.37 -14.69
C ARG A 490 31.00 -1.43 -15.30
N ARG A 491 29.95 -1.27 -14.47
CA ARG A 491 28.53 -1.37 -14.85
C ARG A 491 28.19 -2.69 -15.52
N MET A 492 28.59 -3.78 -14.88
CA MET A 492 28.40 -5.14 -15.37
C MET A 492 28.02 -6.06 -14.23
N VAL A 493 27.24 -7.07 -14.54
CA VAL A 493 27.01 -8.23 -13.65
C VAL A 493 27.49 -9.48 -14.36
N ARG A 494 28.22 -10.32 -13.63
CA ARG A 494 28.69 -11.64 -14.09
C ARG A 494 27.88 -12.73 -13.42
N VAL A 495 27.52 -13.72 -14.21
CA VAL A 495 26.81 -14.92 -13.72
C VAL A 495 27.40 -16.13 -14.45
N ALA A 496 28.19 -16.93 -13.76
CA ALA A 496 28.99 -18.00 -14.38
C ALA A 496 29.82 -17.45 -15.57
N ASP A 497 29.60 -17.95 -16.78
CA ASP A 497 30.34 -17.52 -17.99
C ASP A 497 29.67 -16.35 -18.75
N ARG A 498 28.63 -15.73 -18.18
CA ARG A 498 27.87 -14.64 -18.82
C ARG A 498 28.21 -13.30 -18.20
N GLU A 499 28.30 -12.28 -19.05
CA GLU A 499 28.46 -10.89 -18.65
C GLU A 499 27.28 -10.08 -19.22
N LEU A 500 26.53 -9.38 -18.35
CA LEU A 500 25.45 -8.51 -18.76
C LEU A 500 25.79 -7.06 -18.41
N PRO A 501 25.82 -6.16 -19.40
CA PRO A 501 26.07 -4.75 -19.17
C PRO A 501 24.82 -4.04 -18.60
N GLU A 502 25.02 -2.85 -18.04
CA GLU A 502 23.93 -1.94 -17.71
C GLU A 502 23.05 -1.70 -18.94
N GLY A 503 21.74 -1.68 -18.74
CA GLY A 503 20.74 -1.56 -19.82
C GLY A 503 20.28 -2.88 -20.43
N ALA A 504 20.92 -4.02 -20.10
CA ALA A 504 20.43 -5.34 -20.50
C ALA A 504 19.04 -5.60 -19.90
N LEU A 505 18.17 -6.26 -20.66
CA LEU A 505 16.83 -6.62 -20.20
C LEU A 505 16.87 -7.85 -19.30
N VAL A 506 16.18 -7.79 -18.18
CA VAL A 506 15.98 -8.92 -17.27
C VAL A 506 14.53 -8.98 -16.81
N SER A 507 14.09 -10.17 -16.44
CA SER A 507 12.80 -10.44 -15.82
C SER A 507 13.01 -10.98 -14.42
N LEU A 508 12.25 -10.45 -13.47
CA LEU A 508 12.27 -10.83 -12.06
C LEU A 508 10.98 -11.49 -11.69
N ASP A 509 11.04 -12.62 -11.01
CA ASP A 509 9.94 -13.18 -10.25
C ASP A 509 10.27 -13.10 -8.76
N GLY A 510 9.79 -12.05 -8.12
CA GLY A 510 9.97 -11.82 -6.69
C GLY A 510 9.21 -12.82 -5.80
N THR A 511 8.36 -13.68 -6.36
CA THR A 511 7.66 -14.76 -5.65
C THR A 511 8.53 -15.99 -5.55
N THR A 512 9.08 -16.44 -6.70
CA THR A 512 9.95 -17.62 -6.75
C THR A 512 11.41 -17.32 -6.42
N GLY A 513 11.81 -16.03 -6.48
CA GLY A 513 13.21 -15.62 -6.30
C GLY A 513 14.07 -15.80 -7.54
N GLU A 514 13.48 -15.96 -8.72
CA GLU A 514 14.22 -16.22 -9.96
C GLU A 514 14.45 -14.95 -10.78
N VAL A 515 15.66 -14.84 -11.34
CA VAL A 515 16.06 -13.78 -12.27
C VAL A 515 16.33 -14.43 -13.62
N PHE A 516 15.71 -13.89 -14.68
CA PHE A 516 15.88 -14.38 -16.05
C PHE A 516 16.47 -13.31 -16.96
N GLU A 517 17.26 -13.71 -17.92
CA GLU A 517 17.73 -12.87 -19.03
C GLU A 517 16.59 -12.63 -20.03
N GLY A 518 16.43 -11.38 -20.46
CA GLY A 518 15.38 -10.99 -21.40
C GLY A 518 14.06 -10.63 -20.74
N ALA A 519 13.06 -10.26 -21.57
CA ALA A 519 11.71 -9.97 -21.15
C ALA A 519 10.82 -11.20 -21.35
N LEU A 520 10.10 -11.63 -20.30
CA LEU A 520 9.15 -12.75 -20.35
C LEU A 520 7.74 -12.25 -20.71
N SER A 521 7.00 -13.07 -21.45
CA SER A 521 5.60 -12.80 -21.77
C SER A 521 4.71 -12.92 -20.55
N THR A 522 3.66 -12.08 -20.44
CA THR A 522 2.73 -12.00 -19.31
C THR A 522 1.35 -12.57 -19.62
N GLY A 523 0.64 -13.07 -18.62
CA GLY A 523 -0.70 -13.69 -18.73
C GLY A 523 -1.63 -13.44 -17.53
N ALA A 524 -2.70 -14.24 -17.38
CA ALA A 524 -3.77 -14.04 -16.39
C ALA A 524 -3.46 -14.59 -14.97
N LEU A 525 -4.30 -14.19 -14.01
CA LEU A 525 -4.22 -14.51 -12.55
C LEU A 525 -4.44 -15.99 -12.20
N SER A 526 -3.89 -16.42 -11.06
CA SER A 526 -4.19 -17.72 -10.48
C SER A 526 -5.64 -17.82 -9.98
N THR A 527 -6.22 -19.05 -10.04
CA THR A 527 -7.59 -19.31 -9.56
C THR A 527 -7.76 -18.98 -8.07
N GLU A 528 -6.72 -19.18 -7.26
CA GLU A 528 -6.73 -18.91 -5.83
C GLU A 528 -6.82 -17.40 -5.54
N SER A 529 -6.00 -16.58 -6.22
CA SER A 529 -6.06 -15.12 -6.08
C SER A 529 -7.42 -14.57 -6.53
N VAL A 530 -7.99 -15.11 -7.61
CA VAL A 530 -9.35 -14.74 -8.08
C VAL A 530 -10.39 -15.05 -7.00
N SER A 531 -10.30 -16.22 -6.34
CA SER A 531 -11.22 -16.61 -5.27
C SER A 531 -11.16 -15.67 -4.06
N HIS A 532 -9.96 -15.32 -3.59
CA HIS A 532 -9.79 -14.40 -2.46
C HIS A 532 -10.31 -12.99 -2.78
N ILE A 533 -10.00 -12.47 -3.96
CA ILE A 533 -10.54 -11.19 -4.43
C ILE A 533 -12.06 -11.24 -4.49
N GLY A 534 -12.61 -12.31 -5.08
CA GLY A 534 -14.06 -12.51 -5.20
C GLY A 534 -14.76 -12.50 -3.84
N ALA A 535 -14.19 -13.17 -2.84
CA ALA A 535 -14.74 -13.19 -1.48
C ALA A 535 -14.80 -11.79 -0.85
N ILE A 536 -13.71 -11.02 -0.94
CA ILE A 536 -13.65 -9.66 -0.38
C ILE A 536 -14.60 -8.70 -1.13
N LEU A 537 -14.66 -8.80 -2.45
CA LEU A 537 -15.58 -7.99 -3.24
C LEU A 537 -17.04 -8.36 -2.96
N GLY A 538 -17.34 -9.63 -2.65
CA GLY A 538 -18.66 -10.06 -2.16
C GLY A 538 -19.06 -9.34 -0.87
N LEU A 539 -18.16 -9.25 0.11
CA LEU A 539 -18.40 -8.49 1.35
C LEU A 539 -18.65 -6.99 1.07
N ALA A 540 -17.92 -6.43 0.09
CA ALA A 540 -18.09 -5.03 -0.31
C ALA A 540 -19.46 -4.78 -0.95
N ASP A 541 -19.92 -5.68 -1.82
CA ASP A 541 -21.22 -5.59 -2.49
C ASP A 541 -22.38 -5.70 -1.49
N ASP A 542 -22.28 -6.67 -0.56
CA ASP A 542 -23.31 -6.88 0.48
C ASP A 542 -23.53 -5.65 1.38
N LEU A 543 -22.46 -4.89 1.63
CA LEU A 543 -22.52 -3.67 2.43
C LEU A 543 -22.97 -2.45 1.64
N SER A 544 -22.51 -2.32 0.39
CA SER A 544 -22.69 -1.06 -0.37
C SER A 544 -24.11 -0.86 -0.88
N GLY A 545 -24.81 -1.94 -1.24
CA GLY A 545 -26.10 -1.88 -1.92
C GLY A 545 -26.08 -1.08 -3.23
N CYS A 546 -24.90 -0.84 -3.79
CA CYS A 546 -24.69 -0.10 -5.03
C CYS A 546 -24.62 -1.04 -6.24
N THR A 547 -25.01 -0.53 -7.41
CA THR A 547 -24.89 -1.27 -8.67
C THR A 547 -23.71 -0.75 -9.49
N VAL A 548 -22.77 -1.64 -9.83
CA VAL A 548 -21.65 -1.29 -10.69
C VAL A 548 -21.89 -1.84 -12.09
N PHE A 549 -22.00 -0.92 -13.05
CA PHE A 549 -22.12 -1.19 -14.47
C PHE A 549 -20.74 -1.26 -15.11
N ASN A 550 -20.48 -2.32 -15.85
CA ASN A 550 -19.26 -2.41 -16.65
C ASN A 550 -19.56 -2.13 -18.11
N ARG A 551 -18.74 -1.30 -18.78
CA ARG A 551 -18.86 -0.99 -20.20
C ARG A 551 -18.20 -2.09 -21.03
N VAL A 552 -18.94 -2.62 -22.02
CA VAL A 552 -18.50 -3.66 -22.93
C VAL A 552 -18.94 -3.38 -24.35
N SER A 553 -18.25 -3.96 -25.35
CA SER A 553 -18.62 -3.85 -26.77
C SER A 553 -18.88 -5.19 -27.42
N THR A 554 -18.45 -6.31 -26.81
CA THR A 554 -18.60 -7.67 -27.35
C THR A 554 -19.20 -8.63 -26.31
N PRO A 555 -19.78 -9.76 -26.77
CA PRO A 555 -20.28 -10.82 -25.88
C PRO A 555 -19.19 -11.42 -24.99
N ASP A 556 -17.95 -11.52 -25.48
CA ASP A 556 -16.82 -12.06 -24.70
C ASP A 556 -16.45 -11.11 -23.55
N MET A 557 -16.28 -9.82 -23.81
CA MET A 557 -16.09 -8.80 -22.79
C MET A 557 -17.22 -8.81 -21.75
N ALA A 558 -18.44 -9.05 -22.20
CA ALA A 558 -19.61 -9.13 -21.32
C ALA A 558 -19.52 -10.34 -20.38
N ARG A 559 -19.13 -11.51 -20.88
CA ARG A 559 -18.87 -12.71 -20.04
C ARG A 559 -17.77 -12.48 -19.04
N GLU A 560 -16.65 -11.88 -19.47
CA GLU A 560 -15.53 -11.54 -18.58
C GLU A 560 -15.95 -10.57 -17.46
N ALA A 561 -16.72 -9.53 -17.81
CA ALA A 561 -17.19 -8.55 -16.84
C ALA A 561 -18.11 -9.18 -15.77
N ILE A 562 -19.03 -10.08 -16.19
CA ILE A 562 -19.88 -10.80 -15.26
C ILE A 562 -19.07 -11.76 -14.39
N ALA A 563 -18.10 -12.48 -14.95
CA ALA A 563 -17.21 -13.35 -14.21
C ALA A 563 -16.36 -12.57 -13.20
N ALA A 564 -15.95 -11.32 -13.51
CA ALA A 564 -15.27 -10.40 -12.61
C ALA A 564 -16.22 -9.72 -11.59
N GLY A 565 -17.54 -10.04 -11.64
CA GLY A 565 -18.53 -9.59 -10.67
C GLY A 565 -19.21 -8.27 -11.00
N ALA A 566 -19.31 -7.87 -12.25
CA ALA A 566 -20.14 -6.75 -12.65
C ALA A 566 -21.62 -7.02 -12.29
N HIS A 567 -22.28 -6.02 -11.70
CA HIS A 567 -23.66 -6.12 -11.32
C HIS A 567 -24.62 -5.93 -12.49
N ALA A 568 -24.19 -5.09 -13.44
CA ALA A 568 -24.90 -4.72 -14.63
C ALA A 568 -23.95 -4.43 -15.79
N ILE A 569 -24.47 -4.46 -17.00
CA ILE A 569 -23.68 -4.20 -18.23
C ILE A 569 -24.21 -2.96 -18.93
N GLY A 570 -23.27 -2.11 -19.36
CA GLY A 570 -23.52 -0.99 -20.24
C GLY A 570 -22.83 -1.20 -21.59
N THR A 571 -23.52 -0.86 -22.70
CA THR A 571 -22.89 -0.85 -24.02
C THR A 571 -23.26 0.41 -24.79
N ARG A 572 -22.48 0.75 -25.79
CA ARG A 572 -22.80 1.76 -26.79
C ARG A 572 -23.08 1.08 -28.14
N ILE A 573 -24.17 1.45 -28.76
CA ILE A 573 -24.60 0.84 -30.03
C ILE A 573 -23.50 0.99 -31.11
N ASP A 574 -22.88 2.16 -31.22
CA ASP A 574 -21.79 2.41 -32.17
C ASP A 574 -20.55 1.56 -31.92
N GLU A 575 -20.17 1.36 -30.64
CA GLU A 575 -19.03 0.53 -30.28
C GLU A 575 -19.31 -0.97 -30.46
N THR A 576 -20.53 -1.41 -30.16
CA THR A 576 -20.96 -2.79 -30.41
C THR A 576 -20.98 -3.10 -31.90
N LEU A 577 -21.49 -2.17 -32.73
CA LEU A 577 -21.49 -2.34 -34.17
C LEU A 577 -20.07 -2.28 -34.78
N ALA A 578 -19.19 -1.43 -34.25
CA ALA A 578 -17.78 -1.38 -34.64
C ALA A 578 -17.00 -2.67 -34.35
N ALA A 579 -17.43 -3.41 -33.35
CA ALA A 579 -16.87 -4.73 -33.01
C ALA A 579 -17.45 -5.88 -33.86
N THR A 580 -18.39 -5.58 -34.76
CA THR A 580 -19.06 -6.49 -35.67
C THR A 580 -19.03 -5.93 -37.09
N GLU A 581 -19.49 -6.69 -38.08
CA GLU A 581 -19.61 -6.20 -39.47
C GLU A 581 -20.74 -5.14 -39.68
N GLY A 582 -21.46 -4.78 -38.60
CA GLY A 582 -22.62 -3.88 -38.67
C GLY A 582 -22.31 -2.39 -38.73
N PHE A 583 -21.03 -1.99 -38.56
CA PHE A 583 -20.67 -0.57 -38.51
C PHE A 583 -20.90 0.19 -39.83
N GLU A 584 -20.60 -0.44 -40.94
CA GLU A 584 -20.86 0.17 -42.28
C GLU A 584 -22.35 0.48 -42.49
N THR A 585 -23.24 -0.38 -42.00
CA THR A 585 -24.70 -0.16 -42.06
C THR A 585 -25.12 1.08 -41.28
N LEU A 586 -24.47 1.36 -40.13
CA LEU A 586 -24.71 2.59 -39.36
C LEU A 586 -24.24 3.82 -40.15
N VAL A 587 -23.04 3.76 -40.73
CA VAL A 587 -22.47 4.86 -41.53
C VAL A 587 -23.35 5.13 -42.77
N ASP A 588 -23.81 4.10 -43.47
CA ASP A 588 -24.69 4.22 -44.61
C ASP A 588 -26.04 4.85 -44.25
N ALA A 589 -26.67 4.41 -43.16
CA ALA A 589 -27.93 4.98 -42.70
C ALA A 589 -27.79 6.47 -42.33
N VAL A 590 -26.69 6.85 -41.64
CA VAL A 590 -26.39 8.26 -41.34
C VAL A 590 -26.13 9.07 -42.60
N SER A 591 -25.36 8.52 -43.52
CA SER A 591 -25.03 9.17 -44.81
C SER A 591 -26.25 9.35 -45.70
N ALA A 592 -27.15 8.36 -45.75
CA ALA A 592 -28.43 8.46 -46.50
C ALA A 592 -29.31 9.57 -45.91
N TYR A 593 -29.40 9.65 -44.59
CA TYR A 593 -30.14 10.71 -43.92
C TYR A 593 -29.59 12.12 -44.24
N LYS A 594 -28.26 12.31 -44.19
CA LYS A 594 -27.59 13.61 -44.44
C LYS A 594 -27.71 14.09 -45.89
N ARG A 595 -27.63 13.17 -46.85
CA ARG A 595 -27.77 13.50 -48.29
C ARG A 595 -29.16 13.94 -48.69
N GLY A 596 -30.12 13.93 -47.77
CA GLY A 596 -31.49 14.32 -48.06
C GLY A 596 -32.08 13.50 -49.20
N VAL A 597 -31.73 12.20 -49.23
CA VAL A 597 -32.26 11.30 -50.30
C VAL A 597 -33.76 11.32 -50.23
N THR A 598 -34.33 12.02 -51.21
CA THR A 598 -35.77 12.34 -51.31
C THR A 598 -36.65 11.18 -51.74
N SER A 599 -36.07 9.99 -52.02
CA SER A 599 -36.84 8.79 -52.23
C SER A 599 -37.15 8.11 -50.90
N ALA A 600 -38.39 8.14 -50.47
CA ALA A 600 -38.87 7.55 -49.23
C ALA A 600 -38.46 6.05 -49.06
N ASP A 601 -38.34 5.33 -50.16
CA ASP A 601 -38.05 3.90 -50.18
C ASP A 601 -36.58 3.57 -49.83
N SER A 602 -35.59 4.32 -50.35
CA SER A 602 -34.18 4.06 -50.07
C SER A 602 -33.80 4.38 -48.65
N ASN A 603 -34.40 5.40 -48.08
CA ASN A 603 -34.17 5.78 -46.65
C ASN A 603 -34.84 4.78 -45.72
N SER A 604 -36.02 4.25 -46.11
CA SER A 604 -36.72 3.22 -45.31
C SER A 604 -35.94 1.90 -45.25
N ASN A 605 -35.29 1.50 -46.35
CA ASN A 605 -34.51 0.27 -46.44
C ASN A 605 -33.21 0.36 -45.59
N ALA A 606 -32.51 1.50 -45.65
CA ALA A 606 -31.31 1.71 -44.83
C ALA A 606 -31.61 1.71 -43.31
N LEU A 607 -32.73 2.32 -42.91
CA LEU A 607 -33.17 2.30 -41.51
C LEU A 607 -33.64 0.91 -41.06
N ALA A 608 -34.31 0.13 -41.93
CA ALA A 608 -34.70 -1.23 -41.61
C ALA A 608 -33.49 -2.17 -41.46
N ALA A 609 -32.47 -2.02 -42.31
CA ALA A 609 -31.22 -2.74 -42.20
C ALA A 609 -30.49 -2.38 -40.89
N LEU A 610 -30.47 -1.11 -40.51
CA LEU A 610 -29.89 -0.66 -39.24
C LEU A 610 -30.63 -1.26 -38.02
N GLU A 611 -31.95 -1.33 -38.04
CA GLU A 611 -32.75 -1.99 -36.98
C GLU A 611 -32.37 -3.46 -36.81
N GLU A 612 -32.16 -4.19 -37.91
CA GLU A 612 -31.80 -5.61 -37.92
C GLU A 612 -30.43 -5.83 -37.30
N VAL A 613 -29.42 -5.12 -37.81
CA VAL A 613 -28.03 -5.25 -37.39
C VAL A 613 -27.86 -4.88 -35.89
N ILE A 614 -28.55 -3.82 -35.43
CA ILE A 614 -28.58 -3.47 -34.00
C ILE A 614 -29.23 -4.58 -33.18
N ALA A 615 -30.34 -5.15 -33.69
CA ALA A 615 -31.05 -6.20 -32.97
C ALA A 615 -30.19 -7.46 -32.80
N GLU A 616 -29.47 -7.87 -33.83
CA GLU A 616 -28.56 -9.02 -33.78
C GLU A 616 -27.39 -8.78 -32.84
N ALA A 617 -26.65 -7.67 -33.02
CA ALA A 617 -25.47 -7.35 -32.24
C ALA A 617 -25.78 -7.20 -30.73
N LEU A 618 -26.87 -6.53 -30.38
CA LEU A 618 -27.28 -6.38 -29.00
C LEU A 618 -27.83 -7.68 -28.39
N ALA A 619 -28.54 -8.50 -29.19
CA ALA A 619 -29.06 -9.78 -28.69
C ALA A 619 -27.94 -10.73 -28.28
N ASP A 620 -26.81 -10.73 -28.99
CA ASP A 620 -25.64 -11.56 -28.63
C ASP A 620 -25.04 -11.13 -27.30
N VAL A 621 -24.86 -9.82 -27.06
CA VAL A 621 -24.38 -9.29 -25.77
C VAL A 621 -25.41 -9.58 -24.66
N MET A 622 -26.70 -9.38 -24.93
CA MET A 622 -27.78 -9.65 -23.96
C MET A 622 -27.82 -11.11 -23.54
N ARG A 623 -27.69 -12.07 -24.48
CA ARG A 623 -27.60 -13.51 -24.14
C ARG A 623 -26.41 -13.83 -23.24
N ALA A 624 -25.28 -13.18 -23.45
CA ALA A 624 -24.07 -13.39 -22.67
C ALA A 624 -24.21 -12.97 -21.19
N VAL A 625 -25.11 -12.03 -20.88
CA VAL A 625 -25.28 -11.42 -19.57
C VAL A 625 -26.62 -11.69 -18.88
N TYR A 626 -27.51 -12.42 -19.54
CA TYR A 626 -28.82 -12.76 -18.99
C TYR A 626 -28.73 -13.37 -17.57
N PRO A 627 -29.53 -12.95 -16.59
CA PRO A 627 -30.62 -11.95 -16.62
C PRO A 627 -30.21 -10.58 -15.98
N LYS A 628 -28.92 -10.23 -15.97
CA LYS A 628 -28.40 -9.01 -15.33
C LYS A 628 -28.98 -7.73 -15.98
N PRO A 629 -29.07 -6.59 -15.25
CA PRO A 629 -29.47 -5.33 -15.83
C PRO A 629 -28.59 -4.95 -17.03
N PHE A 630 -29.22 -4.47 -18.11
CA PHE A 630 -28.54 -4.16 -19.36
C PHE A 630 -28.90 -2.76 -19.83
N ALA A 631 -27.91 -1.91 -20.05
CA ALA A 631 -28.05 -0.55 -20.54
C ALA A 631 -27.45 -0.40 -21.94
N ALA A 632 -28.25 -0.06 -22.96
CA ALA A 632 -27.79 0.25 -24.30
C ALA A 632 -27.87 1.76 -24.55
N ARG A 633 -26.70 2.38 -24.80
CA ARG A 633 -26.61 3.79 -25.13
C ARG A 633 -26.69 3.97 -26.64
N VAL A 634 -27.54 4.88 -27.10
CA VAL A 634 -27.63 5.25 -28.52
C VAL A 634 -26.26 5.74 -29.05
N ALA A 635 -26.02 5.49 -30.33
CA ALA A 635 -24.80 5.83 -31.03
C ALA A 635 -24.45 7.32 -30.87
N ASN A 636 -23.20 7.60 -30.53
CA ASN A 636 -22.68 8.95 -30.47
C ASN A 636 -21.97 9.28 -31.81
N LEU A 637 -22.62 10.04 -32.65
CA LEU A 637 -22.14 10.37 -33.99
C LEU A 637 -21.30 11.66 -34.03
N SER A 638 -21.02 12.26 -32.87
CA SER A 638 -20.20 13.49 -32.75
C SER A 638 -18.78 13.23 -32.26
N SER A 639 -18.49 12.05 -31.78
CA SER A 639 -17.16 11.68 -31.25
C SER A 639 -16.94 10.18 -31.29
N GLY A 640 -15.68 9.74 -31.16
CA GLY A 640 -15.29 8.33 -31.22
C GLY A 640 -15.35 7.74 -32.63
N VAL A 641 -15.31 6.39 -32.74
CA VAL A 641 -15.21 5.65 -34.00
C VAL A 641 -16.28 6.07 -35.00
N ALA A 642 -17.52 6.28 -34.55
CA ALA A 642 -18.59 6.74 -35.43
C ALA A 642 -18.46 8.22 -35.80
N GLY A 643 -17.91 9.07 -34.93
CA GLY A 643 -17.62 10.47 -35.18
C GLY A 643 -16.52 10.66 -36.24
N GLU A 644 -15.44 9.89 -36.15
CA GLU A 644 -14.34 9.89 -37.13
C GLU A 644 -14.83 9.45 -38.51
N ALA A 645 -15.55 8.34 -38.61
CA ALA A 645 -16.10 7.84 -39.89
C ALA A 645 -17.13 8.77 -40.51
N VAL A 646 -17.79 9.63 -39.75
CA VAL A 646 -18.80 10.58 -40.21
C VAL A 646 -18.21 11.98 -40.43
N SER A 647 -17.08 12.34 -39.83
CA SER A 647 -16.42 13.66 -40.00
C SER A 647 -15.95 13.90 -41.43
N ASP A 648 -15.49 12.85 -42.14
CA ASP A 648 -15.06 12.93 -43.53
C ASP A 648 -16.19 13.31 -44.51
N PHE A 649 -17.44 13.29 -44.03
CA PHE A 649 -18.62 13.61 -44.84
C PHE A 649 -19.32 14.92 -44.40
N THR A 650 -18.75 15.75 -43.55
CA THR A 650 -19.44 16.91 -42.99
C THR A 650 -18.63 18.20 -43.05
N ASP A 651 -19.05 19.14 -43.92
CA ASP A 651 -18.76 20.57 -43.84
C ASP A 651 -19.57 21.28 -42.72
N VAL A 652 -20.21 20.53 -41.82
CA VAL A 652 -21.08 21.09 -40.78
C VAL A 652 -20.34 21.00 -39.44
N ALA A 653 -20.22 22.14 -38.78
CA ALA A 653 -19.67 22.26 -37.43
C ALA A 653 -20.27 21.18 -36.51
N PRO A 654 -19.46 20.58 -35.59
CA PRO A 654 -19.92 19.53 -34.72
C PRO A 654 -21.12 20.00 -33.88
N SER A 655 -22.27 19.43 -34.18
CA SER A 655 -23.50 19.65 -33.41
C SER A 655 -23.40 18.95 -32.06
N PRO A 656 -24.01 19.49 -30.99
CA PRO A 656 -24.12 18.77 -29.71
C PRO A 656 -24.62 17.34 -29.90
N ALA A 657 -24.10 16.38 -29.15
CA ALA A 657 -24.36 14.95 -29.29
C ALA A 657 -25.85 14.56 -29.32
N ILE A 658 -26.72 15.38 -28.76
CA ILE A 658 -28.17 15.17 -28.73
C ILE A 658 -28.85 15.66 -30.00
N TRP A 659 -28.24 16.59 -30.74
CA TRP A 659 -28.89 17.16 -31.94
C TRP A 659 -29.20 16.11 -33.02
N LEU A 660 -28.33 15.15 -33.12
CA LEU A 660 -28.51 14.07 -34.08
C LEU A 660 -29.65 13.12 -33.71
N PRO A 661 -29.76 12.59 -32.49
CA PRO A 661 -30.90 11.75 -32.09
C PRO A 661 -32.25 12.48 -32.20
N LEU A 662 -32.36 13.70 -31.67
CA LEU A 662 -33.62 14.47 -31.73
C LEU A 662 -33.86 15.19 -33.06
N GLY A 663 -32.77 15.64 -33.72
CA GLY A 663 -32.83 16.23 -35.07
C GLY A 663 -33.06 15.20 -36.17
N SER A 664 -32.83 13.92 -35.90
CA SER A 664 -33.07 12.78 -36.77
C SER A 664 -34.00 11.76 -36.09
N PRO A 665 -35.29 12.07 -35.91
CA PRO A 665 -36.19 11.18 -35.18
C PRO A 665 -36.30 9.78 -35.75
N GLN A 666 -36.13 9.61 -37.05
CA GLN A 666 -36.18 8.32 -37.73
C GLN A 666 -34.96 7.46 -37.37
N LEU A 667 -33.77 8.03 -37.29
CA LEU A 667 -32.54 7.34 -36.90
C LEU A 667 -32.58 6.92 -35.40
N LEU A 668 -33.12 7.80 -34.55
CA LEU A 668 -33.36 7.46 -33.16
C LEU A 668 -34.37 6.32 -33.02
N ARG A 669 -35.47 6.38 -33.74
CA ARG A 669 -36.50 5.32 -33.73
C ARG A 669 -35.98 3.98 -34.23
N ALA A 670 -35.10 3.97 -35.25
CA ALA A 670 -34.48 2.74 -35.73
C ALA A 670 -33.62 2.10 -34.63
N GLN A 671 -32.79 2.87 -33.93
CA GLN A 671 -32.00 2.36 -32.82
C GLN A 671 -32.86 1.81 -31.64
N ILE A 672 -33.93 2.53 -31.30
CA ILE A 672 -34.87 2.09 -30.25
C ILE A 672 -35.56 0.78 -30.69
N ARG A 673 -36.03 0.66 -31.94
CA ARG A 673 -36.66 -0.57 -32.40
C ARG A 673 -35.70 -1.72 -32.49
N GLY A 674 -34.45 -1.49 -32.89
CA GLY A 674 -33.39 -2.50 -32.85
C GLY A 674 -33.20 -3.06 -31.43
N LEU A 675 -33.15 -2.19 -30.40
CA LEU A 675 -33.04 -2.61 -29.00
C LEU A 675 -34.32 -3.35 -28.53
N VAL A 676 -35.52 -2.89 -28.92
CA VAL A 676 -36.77 -3.59 -28.59
C VAL A 676 -36.78 -5.00 -29.18
N ARG A 677 -36.40 -5.13 -30.48
CA ARG A 677 -36.30 -6.43 -31.16
C ARG A 677 -35.25 -7.36 -30.47
N ALA A 678 -34.09 -6.83 -30.08
CA ALA A 678 -33.08 -7.60 -29.34
C ALA A 678 -33.65 -8.12 -28.01
N LYS A 679 -34.37 -7.27 -27.27
CA LYS A 679 -35.02 -7.65 -26.00
C LYS A 679 -36.06 -8.76 -26.22
N GLU A 680 -36.92 -8.62 -27.22
CA GLU A 680 -37.95 -9.60 -27.56
C GLU A 680 -37.33 -10.93 -28.03
N ALA A 681 -36.33 -10.90 -28.89
CA ALA A 681 -35.64 -12.07 -29.42
C ALA A 681 -34.89 -12.88 -28.32
N THR A 682 -34.48 -12.22 -27.26
CA THR A 682 -33.75 -12.86 -26.13
C THR A 682 -34.68 -13.21 -24.97
N GLY A 683 -35.91 -12.76 -24.94
CA GLY A 683 -36.81 -12.89 -23.80
C GLY A 683 -36.34 -12.15 -22.56
N TYR A 684 -35.60 -11.07 -22.73
CA TYR A 684 -34.95 -10.34 -21.63
C TYR A 684 -35.98 -9.70 -20.67
N PRO A 685 -35.73 -9.73 -19.32
CA PRO A 685 -36.65 -9.11 -18.36
C PRO A 685 -36.75 -7.58 -18.50
N ASP A 686 -37.65 -6.94 -17.76
CA ASP A 686 -37.92 -5.50 -17.84
C ASP A 686 -36.84 -4.62 -17.15
N ASN A 687 -35.59 -5.10 -17.11
CA ASN A 687 -34.42 -4.39 -16.60
C ASN A 687 -33.50 -3.91 -17.74
N VAL A 688 -34.01 -3.75 -18.95
CA VAL A 688 -33.32 -3.16 -20.11
C VAL A 688 -33.52 -1.64 -20.10
N ILE A 689 -32.42 -0.92 -20.17
CA ILE A 689 -32.37 0.55 -20.09
C ILE A 689 -31.90 1.08 -21.46
N LEU A 690 -32.68 1.96 -22.05
CA LEU A 690 -32.27 2.78 -23.18
C LEU A 690 -31.58 4.03 -22.65
N MET A 691 -30.30 4.22 -22.95
CA MET A 691 -29.52 5.37 -22.52
C MET A 691 -29.30 6.38 -23.66
N VAL A 692 -29.54 7.65 -23.37
CA VAL A 692 -29.26 8.75 -24.33
C VAL A 692 -28.34 9.76 -23.67
N GLY A 693 -27.18 10.06 -24.30
CA GLY A 693 -26.20 11.00 -23.80
C GLY A 693 -26.40 12.43 -24.31
N GLY A 694 -25.95 13.41 -23.54
CA GLY A 694 -25.91 14.82 -23.93
C GLY A 694 -27.23 15.58 -23.73
N ILE A 695 -28.12 15.07 -22.87
CA ILE A 695 -29.34 15.77 -22.45
C ILE A 695 -28.96 16.95 -21.55
N ASN A 696 -29.43 18.14 -21.86
CA ASN A 696 -29.10 19.37 -21.13
C ASN A 696 -30.32 20.07 -20.53
N THR A 697 -31.53 19.79 -21.01
CA THR A 697 -32.75 20.50 -20.59
C THR A 697 -33.92 19.54 -20.32
N GLU A 698 -34.85 19.99 -19.48
CA GLU A 698 -36.12 19.28 -19.24
C GLU A 698 -36.91 19.06 -20.53
N ALA A 699 -36.92 20.06 -21.47
CA ALA A 699 -37.62 19.98 -22.71
C ALA A 699 -37.08 18.85 -23.63
N GLU A 700 -35.77 18.65 -23.63
CA GLU A 700 -35.12 17.55 -24.37
C GLU A 700 -35.52 16.18 -23.77
N ALA A 701 -35.59 16.07 -22.46
CA ALA A 701 -36.03 14.83 -21.78
C ALA A 701 -37.49 14.50 -22.11
N ILE A 702 -38.39 15.52 -22.19
CA ILE A 702 -39.79 15.36 -22.57
C ILE A 702 -39.88 14.91 -24.03
N ALA A 703 -39.14 15.55 -24.94
CA ALA A 703 -39.10 15.21 -26.36
C ALA A 703 -38.58 13.78 -26.58
N LEU A 704 -37.53 13.39 -25.87
CA LEU A 704 -36.98 12.04 -25.87
C LEU A 704 -38.01 10.98 -25.43
N ARG A 705 -38.74 11.23 -24.35
CA ARG A 705 -39.80 10.33 -23.89
C ARG A 705 -40.95 10.20 -24.91
N ALA A 706 -41.29 11.27 -25.60
CA ALA A 706 -42.26 11.22 -26.71
C ALA A 706 -41.75 10.34 -27.86
N ALA A 707 -40.52 10.55 -28.32
CA ALA A 707 -39.88 9.75 -29.36
C ALA A 707 -39.81 8.25 -29.01
N CYS A 708 -39.51 7.92 -27.76
CA CYS A 708 -39.52 6.55 -27.28
C CYS A 708 -40.90 5.89 -27.36
N ARG A 709 -41.97 6.61 -27.00
CA ARG A 709 -43.35 6.11 -27.12
C ARG A 709 -43.74 5.86 -28.57
N GLU A 710 -43.39 6.76 -29.46
CA GLU A 710 -43.65 6.63 -30.90
C GLU A 710 -42.89 5.45 -31.53
N ALA A 711 -41.74 5.11 -31.02
CA ALA A 711 -40.98 3.93 -31.44
C ALA A 711 -41.45 2.61 -30.83
N GLY A 712 -42.51 2.61 -30.01
CA GLY A 712 -43.07 1.42 -29.38
C GLY A 712 -42.32 0.94 -28.13
N SER A 713 -41.46 1.75 -27.52
CA SER A 713 -40.56 1.37 -26.42
C SER A 713 -41.23 1.44 -25.02
N THR A 714 -42.52 1.05 -24.92
CA THR A 714 -43.22 1.10 -23.60
C THR A 714 -42.69 0.11 -22.56
N LYS A 715 -41.81 -0.81 -22.96
CA LYS A 715 -41.21 -1.85 -22.13
C LYS A 715 -39.73 -1.60 -21.79
N LEU A 716 -39.17 -0.46 -22.20
CA LEU A 716 -37.80 -0.08 -21.86
C LEU A 716 -37.80 0.99 -20.77
N ARG A 717 -36.88 0.91 -19.86
CA ARG A 717 -36.56 2.00 -18.93
C ARG A 717 -35.78 3.08 -19.68
N LEU A 718 -36.13 4.34 -19.50
CA LEU A 718 -35.43 5.45 -20.15
C LEU A 718 -34.38 6.02 -19.20
N GLY A 719 -33.14 6.04 -19.66
CA GLY A 719 -32.02 6.66 -19.00
C GLY A 719 -31.42 7.79 -19.81
N VAL A 720 -30.87 8.78 -19.16
CA VAL A 720 -30.17 9.90 -19.79
C VAL A 720 -28.80 10.10 -19.14
N ALA A 721 -27.86 10.68 -19.89
CA ALA A 721 -26.55 11.08 -19.33
C ALA A 721 -26.30 12.57 -19.61
N VAL A 722 -26.13 13.36 -18.54
CA VAL A 722 -25.71 14.76 -18.61
C VAL A 722 -24.20 14.86 -18.69
N ARG A 723 -23.71 15.82 -19.51
CA ARG A 723 -22.29 15.97 -19.87
C ARG A 723 -21.82 17.42 -19.77
N SER A 724 -22.71 18.33 -19.42
CA SER A 724 -22.43 19.77 -19.40
C SER A 724 -22.85 20.39 -18.06
N PRO A 725 -22.25 21.53 -17.67
CA PRO A 725 -22.66 22.28 -16.49
C PRO A 725 -24.14 22.64 -16.48
N HIS A 726 -24.71 22.99 -17.64
CA HIS A 726 -26.13 23.31 -17.77
C HIS A 726 -27.02 22.09 -17.50
N GLY A 727 -26.68 20.93 -18.10
CA GLY A 727 -27.39 19.68 -17.83
C GLY A 727 -27.32 19.25 -16.37
N LEU A 728 -26.19 19.52 -15.71
CA LEU A 728 -26.04 19.25 -14.28
C LEU A 728 -26.99 20.08 -13.43
N LEU A 729 -27.13 21.37 -13.72
CA LEU A 729 -28.08 22.27 -13.02
C LEU A 729 -29.54 21.89 -13.27
N GLU A 730 -29.87 21.40 -14.45
CA GLU A 730 -31.23 20.95 -14.85
C GLU A 730 -31.54 19.51 -14.41
N LEU A 731 -30.56 18.77 -13.86
CA LEU A 731 -30.68 17.35 -13.50
C LEU A 731 -31.94 17.04 -12.66
N PRO A 732 -32.32 17.84 -11.63
CA PRO A 732 -33.53 17.59 -10.86
C PRO A 732 -34.84 17.69 -11.66
N ARG A 733 -34.85 18.50 -12.72
CA ARG A 733 -36.01 18.65 -13.62
C ARG A 733 -36.04 17.50 -14.62
N ILE A 734 -34.89 17.18 -15.23
CA ILE A 734 -34.71 16.06 -16.14
C ILE A 734 -35.14 14.74 -15.50
N ALA A 735 -34.75 14.51 -14.25
CA ALA A 735 -35.05 13.31 -13.48
C ALA A 735 -36.56 13.01 -13.32
N ARG A 736 -37.44 14.00 -13.46
CA ARG A 736 -38.90 13.81 -13.43
C ARG A 736 -39.44 13.06 -14.64
N HIS A 737 -38.68 13.00 -15.72
CA HIS A 737 -39.10 12.47 -17.01
C HIS A 737 -38.37 11.18 -17.41
N VAL A 738 -37.49 10.66 -16.59
CA VAL A 738 -36.67 9.46 -16.86
C VAL A 738 -36.62 8.53 -15.65
N GLU A 739 -36.36 7.26 -15.88
CA GLU A 739 -36.19 6.26 -14.83
C GLU A 739 -34.76 6.21 -14.29
N MET A 740 -33.76 6.73 -15.08
CA MET A 740 -32.38 6.77 -14.67
C MET A 740 -31.68 8.03 -15.18
N ALA A 741 -30.94 8.72 -14.34
CA ALA A 741 -30.20 9.92 -14.72
C ALA A 741 -28.72 9.78 -14.29
N TRP A 742 -27.83 9.87 -15.29
CA TRP A 742 -26.39 9.70 -15.12
C TRP A 742 -25.64 11.00 -15.30
N ILE A 743 -24.51 11.13 -14.58
CA ILE A 743 -23.50 12.14 -14.84
C ILE A 743 -22.32 11.46 -15.52
N ASP A 744 -21.95 11.92 -16.72
CA ASP A 744 -20.68 11.57 -17.34
C ASP A 744 -19.59 12.49 -16.75
N TYR A 745 -18.95 12.00 -15.69
CA TYR A 745 -18.09 12.83 -14.85
C TYR A 745 -16.88 13.39 -15.62
N ARG A 746 -16.22 12.57 -16.42
CA ARG A 746 -15.10 13.02 -17.27
C ARG A 746 -15.52 14.09 -18.24
N SER A 747 -16.62 13.88 -18.98
CA SER A 747 -17.11 14.87 -19.92
C SER A 747 -17.54 16.17 -19.24
N LEU A 748 -18.05 16.11 -18.02
CA LEU A 748 -18.38 17.27 -17.23
C LEU A 748 -17.12 18.07 -16.85
N CYS A 749 -16.07 17.40 -16.37
CA CYS A 749 -14.77 18.03 -16.09
C CYS A 749 -14.19 18.69 -17.34
N THR A 750 -14.18 17.99 -18.47
CA THR A 750 -13.74 18.52 -19.79
C THR A 750 -14.51 19.79 -20.18
N ALA A 751 -15.83 19.78 -20.01
CA ALA A 751 -16.67 20.93 -20.33
C ALA A 751 -16.40 22.14 -19.42
N ILE A 752 -16.12 21.93 -18.14
CA ILE A 752 -15.82 23.00 -17.19
C ILE A 752 -14.46 23.63 -17.50
N TYR A 753 -13.45 22.82 -17.77
CA TYR A 753 -12.09 23.31 -18.06
C TYR A 753 -11.87 23.65 -19.55
N ARG A 754 -12.86 23.37 -20.43
CA ARG A 754 -12.78 23.57 -21.88
C ARG A 754 -11.64 22.82 -22.57
N TYR A 755 -11.34 21.63 -22.09
CA TYR A 755 -10.34 20.78 -22.72
C TYR A 755 -10.92 20.01 -23.90
N PRO A 756 -10.11 19.77 -24.95
CA PRO A 756 -10.47 18.79 -25.99
C PRO A 756 -10.55 17.38 -25.40
N ASP A 757 -11.61 16.65 -25.70
CA ASP A 757 -11.86 15.29 -25.21
C ASP A 757 -10.66 14.35 -25.46
N ASP A 758 -9.93 14.55 -26.57
CA ASP A 758 -8.80 13.71 -27.00
C ASP A 758 -7.54 13.90 -26.13
N LEU A 759 -7.28 15.10 -25.62
CA LEU A 759 -6.17 15.36 -24.69
C LEU A 759 -6.42 14.78 -23.30
N MET A 760 -7.67 14.56 -22.94
CA MET A 760 -8.08 14.03 -21.65
C MET A 760 -7.99 12.51 -21.52
N LEU A 761 -7.76 11.80 -22.62
CA LEU A 761 -7.51 10.37 -22.63
C LEU A 761 -6.13 10.04 -22.03
N ALA A 762 -5.20 10.99 -22.04
CA ALA A 762 -3.90 10.84 -21.40
C ALA A 762 -3.95 11.42 -19.98
N GLN A 763 -3.99 10.56 -18.94
CA GLN A 763 -3.87 10.98 -17.54
C GLN A 763 -2.64 11.89 -17.28
N ASP A 764 -1.60 11.77 -18.11
CA ASP A 764 -0.38 12.56 -18.00
C ASP A 764 -0.55 14.05 -18.39
N ALA A 765 -1.53 14.38 -19.22
CA ALA A 765 -1.81 15.78 -19.56
C ALA A 765 -2.27 16.61 -18.34
N TRP A 766 -3.06 16.02 -17.44
CA TRP A 766 -3.47 16.66 -16.20
C TRP A 766 -2.31 16.90 -15.25
N LYS A 767 -1.40 15.93 -15.13
CA LYS A 767 -0.24 16.03 -14.25
C LYS A 767 0.65 17.20 -14.62
N SER A 768 0.91 17.43 -15.92
CA SER A 768 1.63 18.61 -16.37
C SER A 768 0.92 19.90 -15.96
N TYR A 769 -0.39 19.99 -16.16
CA TYR A 769 -1.18 21.17 -15.83
C TYR A 769 -1.22 21.48 -14.34
N ILE A 770 -1.24 20.44 -13.51
CA ILE A 770 -1.16 20.57 -12.05
C ILE A 770 0.26 21.00 -11.65
N ALA A 771 1.29 20.39 -12.24
CA ALA A 771 2.69 20.72 -11.98
C ALA A 771 3.02 22.17 -12.34
N ASP A 772 2.41 22.69 -13.42
CA ASP A 772 2.54 24.08 -13.86
C ASP A 772 1.67 25.07 -13.06
N GLY A 773 0.87 24.59 -12.11
CA GLY A 773 0.02 25.41 -11.25
C GLY A 773 -1.24 25.95 -11.92
N PHE A 774 -1.63 25.44 -13.09
CA PHE A 774 -2.84 25.85 -13.81
C PHE A 774 -4.10 25.17 -13.31
N MET A 775 -3.95 24.03 -12.60
CA MET A 775 -5.05 23.33 -11.91
C MET A 775 -4.69 23.09 -10.46
N PRO A 776 -5.65 23.25 -9.53
CA PRO A 776 -5.39 23.06 -8.11
C PRO A 776 -5.28 21.58 -7.70
N LEU A 777 -5.92 20.67 -8.46
CA LEU A 777 -6.03 19.24 -8.11
C LEU A 777 -6.35 18.38 -9.35
N ASP A 778 -6.10 17.07 -9.22
CA ASP A 778 -6.55 16.07 -10.21
C ASP A 778 -8.03 15.72 -9.94
N PRO A 779 -8.92 15.92 -10.92
CA PRO A 779 -10.33 15.58 -10.76
C PRO A 779 -10.60 14.07 -10.53
N ALA A 780 -9.65 13.21 -10.86
CA ALA A 780 -9.74 11.79 -10.52
C ALA A 780 -9.44 11.52 -9.04
N ASP A 781 -8.65 12.38 -8.39
CA ASP A 781 -8.28 12.24 -6.98
C ASP A 781 -9.25 12.99 -6.05
N GLU A 782 -9.78 14.13 -6.47
CA GLU A 782 -10.69 14.95 -5.67
C GLU A 782 -11.65 15.73 -6.57
N VAL A 783 -12.91 15.86 -6.15
CA VAL A 783 -13.91 16.61 -6.91
C VAL A 783 -13.61 18.09 -6.85
N ASP A 784 -13.56 18.74 -8.00
CA ASP A 784 -13.29 20.18 -8.12
C ASP A 784 -14.41 21.02 -7.49
N GLU A 785 -14.04 22.12 -6.85
CA GLU A 785 -14.96 23.05 -6.19
C GLU A 785 -16.05 23.60 -7.15
N ALA A 786 -15.73 23.77 -8.44
CA ALA A 786 -16.72 24.22 -9.42
C ALA A 786 -17.81 23.17 -9.63
N ILE A 787 -17.44 21.87 -9.67
CA ILE A 787 -18.40 20.77 -9.75
C ILE A 787 -19.21 20.68 -8.46
N GLU A 788 -18.55 20.79 -7.31
CA GLU A 788 -19.22 20.78 -6.01
C GLU A 788 -20.27 21.89 -5.89
N ARG A 789 -19.94 23.10 -6.30
CA ARG A 789 -20.85 24.26 -6.29
C ARG A 789 -22.00 24.13 -7.29
N LEU A 790 -21.77 23.47 -8.42
CA LEU A 790 -22.80 23.25 -9.44
C LEU A 790 -23.72 22.06 -9.13
N MET A 791 -23.29 21.17 -8.22
CA MET A 791 -24.06 19.95 -7.90
C MET A 791 -25.41 20.31 -7.25
N PRO A 792 -26.52 20.01 -7.92
CA PRO A 792 -27.84 20.31 -7.34
C PRO A 792 -28.15 19.35 -6.17
N THR A 793 -29.06 19.82 -5.28
CA THR A 793 -29.70 18.91 -4.34
C THR A 793 -30.61 17.96 -5.12
N LEU A 794 -30.33 16.67 -5.09
CA LEU A 794 -31.16 15.66 -5.71
C LEU A 794 -32.47 15.49 -4.92
N PRO A 795 -33.60 15.30 -5.60
CA PRO A 795 -34.88 15.11 -4.91
C PRO A 795 -34.83 13.83 -4.07
N ALA A 796 -35.10 14.00 -2.75
CA ALA A 796 -35.19 12.89 -1.83
C ALA A 796 -36.52 12.14 -2.04
N GLY A 797 -36.44 10.81 -2.17
CA GLY A 797 -37.48 9.86 -1.78
C GLY A 797 -38.78 9.78 -2.60
N ALA A 798 -39.02 10.59 -3.61
CA ALA A 798 -40.37 10.67 -4.16
C ALA A 798 -40.55 10.20 -5.60
N HIS A 799 -39.50 9.83 -6.32
CA HIS A 799 -39.66 9.47 -7.74
C HIS A 799 -38.75 8.32 -8.13
N ALA A 800 -39.28 7.50 -9.03
CA ALA A 800 -38.67 6.30 -9.60
C ALA A 800 -37.40 6.55 -10.42
N CYS A 801 -36.69 7.65 -10.22
CA CYS A 801 -35.42 7.96 -10.92
C CYS A 801 -34.23 7.54 -10.09
N GLU A 802 -33.43 6.65 -10.63
CA GLU A 802 -32.16 6.23 -10.07
C GLU A 802 -31.03 7.14 -10.58
N PHE A 803 -30.11 7.53 -9.69
CA PHE A 803 -28.97 8.34 -10.05
C PHE A 803 -27.71 7.52 -10.20
N GLY A 804 -26.95 7.81 -11.26
CA GLY A 804 -25.69 7.17 -11.57
C GLY A 804 -24.60 8.14 -12.00
N VAL A 805 -23.36 7.70 -11.90
CA VAL A 805 -22.17 8.42 -12.39
C VAL A 805 -21.26 7.47 -13.15
N THR A 806 -20.66 7.95 -14.25
CA THR A 806 -19.70 7.18 -15.02
C THR A 806 -18.29 7.75 -14.87
N PHE A 807 -17.32 6.84 -14.72
CA PHE A 807 -15.89 7.14 -14.63
C PHE A 807 -15.09 6.52 -15.80
N TYR A 808 -15.70 6.41 -16.96
CA TYR A 808 -15.06 5.77 -18.11
C TYR A 808 -13.75 6.46 -18.50
N GLY A 809 -12.68 5.64 -18.62
CA GLY A 809 -11.33 6.08 -18.92
C GLY A 809 -10.56 6.68 -17.74
N TRP A 810 -11.16 6.71 -16.53
CA TRP A 810 -10.53 7.21 -15.32
C TRP A 810 -10.59 6.21 -14.16
N GLU A 811 -9.51 6.12 -13.43
CA GLU A 811 -9.45 5.49 -12.11
C GLU A 811 -9.63 6.58 -11.05
N VAL A 812 -10.75 6.54 -10.37
CA VAL A 812 -11.08 7.56 -9.37
C VAL A 812 -10.69 7.14 -7.95
N SER A 813 -10.38 8.14 -7.12
CA SER A 813 -10.05 7.94 -5.71
C SER A 813 -11.29 7.66 -4.85
N GLU A 814 -11.01 7.27 -3.60
CA GLU A 814 -12.04 7.12 -2.56
C GLU A 814 -12.79 8.42 -2.29
N LYS A 815 -12.14 9.59 -2.38
CA LYS A 815 -12.76 10.90 -2.18
C LYS A 815 -13.84 11.19 -3.22
N VAL A 816 -13.55 10.88 -4.49
CA VAL A 816 -14.52 11.06 -5.59
C VAL A 816 -15.71 10.14 -5.43
N VAL A 817 -15.50 8.86 -5.12
CA VAL A 817 -16.58 7.90 -4.87
C VAL A 817 -17.45 8.37 -3.70
N ARG A 818 -16.84 8.81 -2.61
CA ARG A 818 -17.52 9.35 -1.41
C ARG A 818 -18.41 10.53 -1.76
N PHE A 819 -17.91 11.49 -2.50
CA PHE A 819 -18.65 12.67 -2.92
C PHE A 819 -20.00 12.32 -3.56
N PHE A 820 -20.02 11.32 -4.44
CA PHE A 820 -21.24 10.88 -5.12
C PHE A 820 -22.13 10.02 -4.22
N THR A 821 -21.57 9.11 -3.43
CA THR A 821 -22.36 8.26 -2.53
C THR A 821 -23.10 9.05 -1.45
N GLU A 822 -22.45 10.06 -0.85
CA GLU A 822 -23.05 10.98 0.12
C GLU A 822 -24.22 11.79 -0.46
N ARG A 823 -24.19 12.03 -1.77
CA ARG A 823 -25.26 12.74 -2.52
C ARG A 823 -26.33 11.83 -3.10
N GLY A 824 -26.36 10.55 -2.70
CA GLY A 824 -27.42 9.61 -3.06
C GLY A 824 -27.23 8.84 -4.36
N PHE A 825 -26.07 8.93 -5.00
CA PHE A 825 -25.76 8.10 -6.18
C PHE A 825 -25.58 6.63 -5.75
N ARG A 826 -26.18 5.71 -6.50
CA ARG A 826 -26.13 4.26 -6.22
C ARG A 826 -25.73 3.42 -7.43
N ASN A 827 -25.64 4.03 -8.61
CA ASN A 827 -25.23 3.37 -9.84
C ASN A 827 -23.90 3.95 -10.33
N PHE A 828 -22.92 3.10 -10.61
CA PHE A 828 -21.57 3.49 -10.98
C PHE A 828 -21.15 2.79 -12.27
N GLY A 829 -20.76 3.56 -13.29
CA GLY A 829 -20.33 3.04 -14.59
C GLY A 829 -18.82 3.11 -14.73
N VAL A 830 -18.18 1.95 -14.96
CA VAL A 830 -16.72 1.82 -15.07
C VAL A 830 -16.31 0.90 -16.22
N GLU A 831 -15.06 0.98 -16.62
CA GLU A 831 -14.41 -0.01 -17.47
C GLU A 831 -13.88 -1.18 -16.65
N MET A 832 -13.43 -2.24 -17.31
CA MET A 832 -13.00 -3.49 -16.69
C MET A 832 -11.88 -3.28 -15.68
N ASN A 833 -10.91 -2.42 -15.97
CA ASN A 833 -9.79 -2.08 -15.08
C ASN A 833 -10.22 -1.38 -13.78
N GLY A 834 -11.34 -0.64 -13.80
CA GLY A 834 -11.90 0.06 -12.65
C GLY A 834 -12.91 -0.76 -11.84
N LEU A 835 -13.36 -1.91 -12.33
CA LEU A 835 -14.48 -2.67 -11.76
C LEU A 835 -14.23 -3.11 -10.31
N ALA A 836 -13.16 -3.84 -10.08
CA ALA A 836 -12.83 -4.36 -8.74
C ALA A 836 -12.54 -3.24 -7.74
N ALA A 837 -11.77 -2.22 -8.16
CA ALA A 837 -11.44 -1.08 -7.32
C ALA A 837 -12.70 -0.29 -6.90
N THR A 838 -13.62 -0.03 -7.83
CA THR A 838 -14.85 0.71 -7.52
C THR A 838 -15.76 -0.08 -6.57
N ARG A 839 -15.94 -1.38 -6.77
CA ARG A 839 -16.71 -2.24 -5.85
C ARG A 839 -16.15 -2.18 -4.44
N LEU A 840 -14.82 -2.33 -4.29
CA LEU A 840 -14.15 -2.23 -3.00
C LEU A 840 -14.35 -0.85 -2.35
N LEU A 841 -14.16 0.24 -3.10
CA LEU A 841 -14.31 1.60 -2.59
C LEU A 841 -15.74 1.87 -2.09
N LEU A 842 -16.76 1.37 -2.78
CA LEU A 842 -18.16 1.45 -2.36
C LEU A 842 -18.40 0.70 -1.05
N GLY A 843 -17.87 -0.51 -0.89
CA GLY A 843 -17.96 -1.28 0.35
C GLY A 843 -17.23 -0.60 1.51
N ARG A 844 -16.04 -0.06 1.26
CA ARG A 844 -15.28 0.73 2.26
C ARG A 844 -16.05 1.95 2.72
N GLN A 845 -16.71 2.66 1.81
CA GLN A 845 -17.56 3.79 2.16
C GLN A 845 -18.74 3.36 3.05
N ALA A 846 -19.42 2.26 2.67
CA ALA A 846 -20.54 1.74 3.44
C ALA A 846 -20.14 1.28 4.86
N SER A 847 -18.88 0.88 5.05
CA SER A 847 -18.36 0.46 6.36
C SER A 847 -18.08 1.64 7.33
N GLN A 848 -18.14 2.89 6.86
CA GLN A 848 -17.93 4.07 7.71
C GLN A 848 -19.25 4.54 8.34
N PRO A 849 -19.28 4.90 9.63
CA PRO A 849 -20.50 5.41 10.27
C PRO A 849 -21.02 6.66 9.56
N GLY A 850 -22.28 6.63 9.09
CA GLY A 850 -22.94 7.77 8.44
C GLY A 850 -22.56 8.01 6.96
N ALA A 851 -21.87 7.10 6.32
CA ALA A 851 -21.31 7.27 4.99
C ALA A 851 -22.34 7.33 3.84
N PHE A 852 -23.50 6.72 4.02
CA PHE A 852 -24.63 6.88 3.12
C PHE A 852 -25.63 7.81 3.78
N GLY A 853 -25.87 8.96 3.16
CA GLY A 853 -26.98 9.82 3.57
C GLY A 853 -28.26 8.99 3.71
N PRO A 854 -29.20 9.37 4.56
CA PRO A 854 -30.40 8.60 4.81
C PRO A 854 -31.03 8.22 3.47
N LEU A 855 -31.28 6.92 3.28
CA LEU A 855 -32.23 6.45 2.28
C LEU A 855 -33.58 7.10 2.67
N ALA A 856 -33.84 8.27 2.09
CA ALA A 856 -35.07 8.99 2.34
C ALA A 856 -36.22 8.29 1.59
#